data_0618a5456c6b812da2c509c1549d8688
#
_entry.id   0618a5456c6b812da2c509c1549d8688
#
_cell.length_a   1.000
_cell.length_b   1.000
_cell.length_c   1.000
_cell.angle_alpha   90.00
_cell.angle_beta   90.00
_cell.angle_gamma   90.00
#
_symmetry.space_group_name_H-M   'P 1'
#
loop_
_entity.id
_entity.type
_entity.pdbx_description
1 polymer ?
#
loop_
_entity_poly.entity_id
_entity_poly.type
_entity_poly.pdbx_seq_one_letter_code
_entity_poly.pdbx_strand_id
1 'polypeptide(L)'
;LSAPGEVVTFYSYKGGTGRTMALSNIAVLLARRENASVPVLMLDWDMEAPGLHHYFEQHEERPGVLEFFEACRQQLERFSLEAPVPRAHGHDAGSADVALAQRVLDAIDWQQYVVRVDQGSPLYLMRAGCFDASYSERLAKMRWDQLFDACPALFRCFADTLARHFRYVLVDSRTGRTDSAGICTTLLPKKLVVVFTPNRQSLEGVDALVTRAIEYRRSHEDEQRPLLVYPLPSRIEMGDGAQRAEWRRGDAHKGIAGFQPMFERLLRTSYGLPQIALDSYFDEVQLQQTKTFAYGEQLAVRIDQGGDRFSLTRTFEAFLHWLTGGYFPWQSSREIALLAAIGEARQALQAEPGRAVALPLARDLARLGELYRKDGRSAQALDAFRQSVEIRVRLLGEEHPDSLAGKSGMARLLRQVDKLDEARFLEEDVVDVRCRLLGDEHPDTLAAKACLAQTLMQQGELAAALLLQDAVLASHARVLGPEHPLTLGAMDGRATTLLHMGRLEQARQVLAMVVAARERLFGAEHGDTLRSKLALAQALGRMGELDGARHLLGAVLQAQQRRLGGDHAATLATRDLLADIVAGQGDWAGARQLHEDQVAARERTRGLDHPDTLMSQRKLAEALLRRGELDAARSVQEQVLEVHARLLGEDHLDTLHSKKQLAGTLQQQGDSEAARLLEDAVLSGSDRLLNARGAAGKVAAHADSVLDGARHLQETILAGRAGGHDATEPETLGSMIAMLQGMIEREQYVQAGELAEHLRACLLRPGVPGKLRKRGMAQLKRMYKLQGDLDALLALQEDEVQALEGALSEAGIEPR
;
A
#
# COMPACT_ATOMS: atom_id res chain seq x y z
N LEU A 1 -2.72 -14.22 -35.62
CA LEU A 1 -2.93 -14.56 -34.22
C LEU A 1 -4.29 -14.06 -33.77
N SER A 2 -5.06 -14.86 -33.03
CA SER A 2 -6.38 -14.48 -32.49
C SER A 2 -6.29 -13.43 -31.37
N ALA A 3 -5.13 -13.27 -30.77
CA ALA A 3 -4.77 -12.23 -29.80
C ALA A 3 -3.36 -11.73 -30.08
N PRO A 4 -3.03 -10.45 -29.77
CA PRO A 4 -1.69 -9.92 -29.93
C PRO A 4 -0.69 -10.71 -29.07
N GLY A 5 0.54 -10.81 -29.56
CA GLY A 5 1.63 -11.45 -28.84
C GLY A 5 2.11 -10.64 -27.63
N GLU A 6 3.08 -11.19 -26.92
CA GLU A 6 3.65 -10.56 -25.71
C GLU A 6 5.13 -10.27 -25.89
N VAL A 7 5.55 -9.04 -25.57
CA VAL A 7 6.95 -8.65 -25.50
C VAL A 7 7.45 -8.82 -24.07
N VAL A 8 8.51 -9.63 -23.91
CA VAL A 8 9.10 -9.98 -22.63
C VAL A 8 10.58 -9.61 -22.65
N THR A 9 10.99 -8.66 -21.84
CA THR A 9 12.42 -8.30 -21.73
C THR A 9 13.07 -9.07 -20.59
N PHE A 10 14.22 -9.67 -20.88
CA PHE A 10 15.13 -10.21 -19.87
C PHE A 10 16.22 -9.20 -19.59
N TYR A 11 16.30 -8.75 -18.36
CA TYR A 11 17.25 -7.74 -17.90
C TYR A 11 18.07 -8.24 -16.73
N SER A 12 19.33 -7.81 -16.66
CA SER A 12 20.18 -7.96 -15.49
C SER A 12 21.03 -6.72 -15.26
N TYR A 13 21.22 -6.33 -14.00
CA TYR A 13 22.04 -5.17 -13.65
C TYR A 13 23.53 -5.42 -13.90
N LYS A 14 23.98 -6.65 -13.66
CA LYS A 14 25.37 -7.10 -13.91
C LYS A 14 25.46 -8.09 -15.04
N GLY A 15 26.62 -8.11 -15.72
CA GLY A 15 27.00 -9.16 -16.65
C GLY A 15 27.22 -10.50 -15.94
N GLY A 16 27.14 -11.57 -16.72
CA GLY A 16 27.44 -12.92 -16.25
C GLY A 16 26.41 -13.53 -15.28
N THR A 17 25.20 -12.99 -15.19
CA THR A 17 24.12 -13.52 -14.35
C THR A 17 23.38 -14.71 -14.97
N GLY A 18 23.63 -15.06 -16.22
CA GLY A 18 22.92 -16.11 -16.95
C GLY A 18 21.64 -15.62 -17.64
N ARG A 19 21.49 -14.33 -17.89
CA ARG A 19 20.34 -13.71 -18.56
C ARG A 19 20.10 -14.32 -19.96
N THR A 20 21.10 -14.28 -20.84
CA THR A 20 21.02 -14.83 -22.20
C THR A 20 20.75 -16.33 -22.20
N MET A 21 21.36 -17.08 -21.27
CA MET A 21 21.08 -18.51 -21.07
C MET A 21 19.60 -18.73 -20.69
N ALA A 22 19.08 -17.96 -19.74
CA ALA A 22 17.68 -18.08 -19.33
C ALA A 22 16.72 -17.80 -20.50
N LEU A 23 16.96 -16.70 -21.23
CA LEU A 23 16.16 -16.33 -22.39
C LEU A 23 16.18 -17.43 -23.46
N SER A 24 17.38 -17.94 -23.82
CA SER A 24 17.53 -18.97 -24.86
C SER A 24 16.80 -20.26 -24.50
N ASN A 25 16.89 -20.71 -23.26
CA ASN A 25 16.21 -21.91 -22.78
C ASN A 25 14.68 -21.73 -22.76
N ILE A 26 14.21 -20.58 -22.29
CA ILE A 26 12.75 -20.24 -22.30
C ILE A 26 12.22 -20.15 -23.72
N ALA A 27 12.97 -19.57 -24.66
CA ALA A 27 12.59 -19.47 -26.08
C ALA A 27 12.37 -20.86 -26.70
N VAL A 28 13.28 -21.81 -26.44
CA VAL A 28 13.15 -23.19 -26.92
C VAL A 28 11.93 -23.88 -26.32
N LEU A 29 11.67 -23.71 -25.03
CA LEU A 29 10.50 -24.31 -24.38
C LEU A 29 9.19 -23.71 -24.93
N LEU A 30 9.11 -22.40 -25.13
CA LEU A 30 7.95 -21.73 -25.72
C LEU A 30 7.66 -22.22 -27.13
N ALA A 31 8.70 -22.32 -27.96
CA ALA A 31 8.55 -22.75 -29.36
C ALA A 31 8.15 -24.23 -29.49
N ARG A 32 8.43 -25.06 -28.48
CA ARG A 32 8.04 -26.50 -28.43
C ARG A 32 6.66 -26.74 -27.81
N ARG A 33 6.13 -25.79 -27.07
CA ARG A 33 4.86 -25.94 -26.36
C ARG A 33 3.70 -26.02 -27.37
N GLU A 34 2.76 -26.92 -27.17
CA GLU A 34 1.54 -27.07 -27.93
C GLU A 34 1.69 -27.29 -29.46
N ASN A 35 2.26 -28.41 -29.85
CA ASN A 35 2.32 -28.88 -31.25
C ASN A 35 3.02 -27.94 -32.26
N ALA A 36 4.07 -27.26 -31.82
CA ALA A 36 5.03 -26.52 -32.67
C ALA A 36 4.45 -25.38 -33.53
N SER A 37 3.30 -24.80 -33.18
CA SER A 37 2.65 -23.78 -33.99
C SER A 37 2.78 -22.34 -33.47
N VAL A 38 3.49 -22.14 -32.34
CA VAL A 38 3.61 -20.81 -31.72
C VAL A 38 4.90 -20.13 -32.12
N PRO A 39 4.86 -19.07 -32.97
CA PRO A 39 6.08 -18.37 -33.40
C PRO A 39 6.66 -17.55 -32.24
N VAL A 40 7.95 -17.77 -31.98
CA VAL A 40 8.75 -17.08 -30.97
C VAL A 40 9.91 -16.36 -31.62
N LEU A 41 10.05 -15.05 -31.34
CA LEU A 41 11.17 -14.23 -31.76
C LEU A 41 12.07 -13.93 -30.55
N MET A 42 13.36 -14.16 -30.72
CA MET A 42 14.40 -13.65 -29.83
C MET A 42 15.02 -12.40 -30.45
N LEU A 43 15.21 -11.36 -29.66
CA LEU A 43 15.77 -10.08 -30.06
C LEU A 43 17.04 -9.81 -29.25
N ASP A 44 18.20 -9.83 -29.91
CA ASP A 44 19.49 -9.55 -29.26
C ASP A 44 19.71 -8.03 -29.21
N TRP A 45 19.37 -7.42 -28.08
CA TRP A 45 19.57 -5.99 -27.87
C TRP A 45 20.84 -5.69 -27.06
N ASP A 46 21.62 -6.71 -26.67
CA ASP A 46 22.95 -6.52 -26.07
C ASP A 46 24.03 -6.29 -27.17
N MET A 47 23.91 -5.16 -27.83
CA MET A 47 24.73 -4.84 -29.01
C MET A 47 26.22 -4.68 -28.69
N GLU A 48 26.61 -4.47 -27.42
CA GLU A 48 28.03 -4.37 -27.04
C GLU A 48 28.67 -5.73 -26.74
N ALA A 49 27.88 -6.68 -26.25
CA ALA A 49 28.35 -8.04 -25.97
C ALA A 49 27.30 -9.07 -26.42
N PRO A 50 26.99 -9.10 -27.73
CA PRO A 50 25.95 -9.96 -28.27
C PRO A 50 26.26 -11.43 -28.05
N GLY A 51 25.27 -12.22 -27.60
CA GLY A 51 25.53 -13.60 -27.23
C GLY A 51 24.49 -14.62 -27.73
N LEU A 52 23.31 -14.18 -28.14
CA LEU A 52 22.23 -15.09 -28.55
C LEU A 52 22.57 -15.97 -29.75
N HIS A 53 23.31 -15.42 -30.74
CA HIS A 53 23.65 -16.15 -31.95
C HIS A 53 24.56 -17.36 -31.68
N HIS A 54 25.34 -17.39 -30.61
CA HIS A 54 26.18 -18.52 -30.22
C HIS A 54 25.37 -19.74 -29.75
N TYR A 55 24.21 -19.53 -29.10
CA TYR A 55 23.35 -20.64 -28.68
C TYR A 55 22.70 -21.40 -29.83
N PHE A 56 22.64 -20.79 -31.02
CA PHE A 56 21.93 -21.34 -32.18
C PHE A 56 22.79 -21.54 -33.43
N GLU A 57 24.11 -21.57 -33.25
CA GLU A 57 25.13 -21.86 -34.32
C GLU A 57 24.93 -21.01 -35.59
N GLN A 58 24.54 -19.76 -35.43
CA GLN A 58 24.32 -18.82 -36.53
C GLN A 58 25.62 -18.09 -36.85
N HIS A 59 26.34 -18.54 -37.92
CA HIS A 59 27.63 -18.02 -38.32
C HIS A 59 27.55 -17.01 -39.47
N GLU A 60 26.41 -17.00 -40.22
CA GLU A 60 26.23 -16.07 -41.32
C GLU A 60 26.07 -14.64 -40.84
N GLU A 61 26.79 -13.70 -41.46
CA GLU A 61 26.60 -12.28 -41.19
C GLU A 61 25.28 -11.81 -41.81
N ARG A 62 24.37 -11.30 -40.96
CA ARG A 62 23.08 -10.78 -41.37
C ARG A 62 22.76 -9.49 -40.61
N PRO A 63 22.02 -8.56 -41.24
CA PRO A 63 21.56 -7.37 -40.57
C PRO A 63 20.64 -7.72 -39.39
N GLY A 64 20.69 -6.89 -38.36
CA GLY A 64 19.93 -7.10 -37.13
C GLY A 64 19.34 -5.80 -36.56
N VAL A 65 19.32 -5.69 -35.25
CA VAL A 65 18.71 -4.56 -34.52
C VAL A 65 19.38 -3.23 -34.89
N LEU A 66 20.72 -3.19 -34.96
CA LEU A 66 21.45 -1.96 -35.27
C LEU A 66 21.04 -1.43 -36.66
N GLU A 67 21.12 -2.28 -37.69
CA GLU A 67 20.80 -1.90 -39.05
C GLU A 67 19.32 -1.53 -39.21
N PHE A 68 18.42 -2.21 -38.48
CA PHE A 68 17.01 -1.87 -38.48
C PHE A 68 16.76 -0.44 -37.98
N PHE A 69 17.38 -0.07 -36.85
CA PHE A 69 17.20 1.28 -36.30
C PHE A 69 18.02 2.35 -37.05
N GLU A 70 19.08 1.99 -37.71
CA GLU A 70 19.74 2.86 -38.71
C GLU A 70 18.77 3.19 -39.86
N ALA A 71 18.07 2.19 -40.39
CA ALA A 71 17.04 2.40 -41.40
C ALA A 71 15.84 3.24 -40.87
N CYS A 72 15.40 3.02 -39.65
CA CYS A 72 14.39 3.86 -39.01
C CYS A 72 14.80 5.34 -38.94
N ARG A 73 16.07 5.61 -38.56
CA ARG A 73 16.62 6.96 -38.50
C ARG A 73 16.64 7.62 -39.87
N GLN A 74 17.08 6.90 -40.90
CA GLN A 74 17.10 7.40 -42.29
C GLN A 74 15.71 7.73 -42.80
N GLN A 75 14.70 6.90 -42.48
CA GLN A 75 13.31 7.18 -42.86
C GLN A 75 12.75 8.40 -42.11
N LEU A 76 13.07 8.56 -40.82
CA LEU A 76 12.67 9.73 -40.05
C LEU A 76 13.26 11.03 -40.61
N GLU A 77 14.52 11.02 -40.96
CA GLU A 77 15.22 12.15 -41.60
C GLU A 77 14.56 12.49 -42.95
N ARG A 78 14.23 11.49 -43.76
CA ARG A 78 13.55 11.66 -45.04
C ARG A 78 12.15 12.27 -44.87
N PHE A 79 11.33 11.72 -43.99
CA PHE A 79 9.96 12.24 -43.75
C PHE A 79 9.95 13.63 -43.13
N SER A 80 10.96 13.99 -42.36
CA SER A 80 11.13 15.34 -41.83
C SER A 80 11.47 16.37 -42.90
N LEU A 81 12.14 15.97 -43.99
CA LEU A 81 12.43 16.82 -45.13
C LEU A 81 11.24 16.97 -46.08
N GLU A 82 10.38 15.92 -46.21
CA GLU A 82 9.24 15.93 -47.13
C GLU A 82 8.06 16.75 -46.60
N ALA A 83 7.84 16.75 -45.30
CA ALA A 83 6.79 17.56 -44.64
C ALA A 83 7.24 17.91 -43.21
N PRO A 84 7.59 19.17 -42.94
CA PRO A 84 7.83 19.60 -41.59
C PRO A 84 6.55 19.44 -40.79
N VAL A 85 6.52 18.44 -39.91
CA VAL A 85 5.37 18.19 -39.04
C VAL A 85 5.30 19.32 -38.03
N PRO A 86 4.20 20.11 -38.00
CA PRO A 86 4.01 21.08 -36.91
C PRO A 86 4.01 20.30 -35.59
N ARG A 87 4.88 20.68 -34.66
CA ARG A 87 4.83 20.13 -33.30
C ARG A 87 3.49 20.50 -32.68
N ALA A 88 2.56 19.57 -32.70
CA ALA A 88 1.28 19.73 -32.05
C ALA A 88 1.51 19.75 -30.53
N HIS A 89 0.90 20.70 -29.83
CA HIS A 89 0.92 20.77 -28.37
C HIS A 89 -0.42 20.22 -27.84
N GLY A 90 -0.37 19.25 -26.93
CA GLY A 90 -1.57 18.70 -26.27
C GLY A 90 -1.91 17.26 -26.71
N HIS A 91 -3.14 16.83 -26.48
CA HIS A 91 -3.65 15.47 -26.75
C HIS A 91 -3.48 14.98 -28.20
N ASP A 92 -3.38 15.88 -29.18
CA ASP A 92 -3.16 15.55 -30.58
C ASP A 92 -1.70 15.15 -30.90
N ALA A 93 -0.74 15.49 -30.05
CA ALA A 93 0.68 15.19 -30.27
C ALA A 93 0.95 13.67 -30.25
N GLY A 94 0.34 12.93 -29.32
CA GLY A 94 0.49 11.48 -29.21
C GLY A 94 0.00 10.71 -30.45
N SER A 95 -1.11 11.15 -31.03
CA SER A 95 -1.67 10.53 -32.26
C SER A 95 -0.79 10.77 -33.49
N ALA A 96 -0.19 11.95 -33.61
CA ALA A 96 0.70 12.31 -34.72
C ALA A 96 2.03 11.50 -34.65
N ASP A 97 2.58 11.33 -33.44
CA ASP A 97 3.79 10.52 -33.21
C ASP A 97 3.59 9.04 -33.56
N VAL A 98 2.44 8.47 -33.18
CA VAL A 98 2.08 7.09 -33.52
C VAL A 98 1.93 6.93 -35.05
N ALA A 99 1.28 7.88 -35.73
CA ALA A 99 1.14 7.87 -37.17
C ALA A 99 2.50 7.97 -37.88
N LEU A 100 3.42 8.80 -37.38
CA LEU A 100 4.78 8.90 -37.91
C LEU A 100 5.56 7.61 -37.71
N ALA A 101 5.51 7.04 -36.49
CA ALA A 101 6.15 5.78 -36.17
C ALA A 101 5.66 4.65 -37.09
N GLN A 102 4.35 4.55 -37.32
CA GLN A 102 3.78 3.52 -38.19
C GLN A 102 4.25 3.70 -39.64
N ARG A 103 4.27 4.93 -40.17
CA ARG A 103 4.80 5.22 -41.51
C ARG A 103 6.27 4.82 -41.68
N VAL A 104 7.10 5.06 -40.64
CA VAL A 104 8.49 4.66 -40.63
C VAL A 104 8.63 3.14 -40.69
N LEU A 105 7.87 2.44 -39.84
CA LEU A 105 7.92 0.98 -39.76
C LEU A 105 7.37 0.30 -41.02
N ASP A 106 6.31 0.85 -41.62
CA ASP A 106 5.72 0.33 -42.86
C ASP A 106 6.65 0.49 -44.08
N ALA A 107 7.60 1.46 -44.02
CA ALA A 107 8.62 1.67 -45.08
C ALA A 107 9.81 0.69 -44.98
N ILE A 108 9.86 -0.13 -43.91
CA ILE A 108 10.96 -1.05 -43.64
C ILE A 108 10.44 -2.48 -43.60
N ASP A 109 10.95 -3.35 -44.44
CA ASP A 109 10.64 -4.78 -44.38
C ASP A 109 11.44 -5.45 -43.25
N TRP A 110 10.80 -5.58 -42.06
CA TRP A 110 11.42 -6.16 -40.89
C TRP A 110 11.82 -7.63 -41.06
N GLN A 111 11.23 -8.38 -42.03
CA GLN A 111 11.53 -9.79 -42.28
C GLN A 111 12.96 -10.01 -42.73
N GLN A 112 13.61 -9.01 -43.33
CA GLN A 112 15.01 -9.10 -43.78
C GLN A 112 15.99 -9.17 -42.59
N TYR A 113 15.55 -8.75 -41.39
CA TYR A 113 16.37 -8.71 -40.17
C TYR A 113 16.15 -9.92 -39.25
N VAL A 114 15.28 -10.84 -39.65
CA VAL A 114 14.87 -12.00 -38.84
C VAL A 114 15.24 -13.29 -39.53
N VAL A 115 15.81 -14.23 -38.79
CA VAL A 115 16.18 -15.56 -39.31
C VAL A 115 15.55 -16.66 -38.46
N ARG A 116 15.06 -17.72 -39.09
CA ARG A 116 14.64 -18.94 -38.40
C ARG A 116 15.84 -19.71 -37.94
N VAL A 117 15.94 -20.02 -36.64
CA VAL A 117 17.14 -20.65 -36.02
C VAL A 117 16.93 -22.12 -35.62
N ASP A 118 15.69 -22.62 -35.71
CA ASP A 118 15.38 -24.02 -35.42
C ASP A 118 14.46 -24.59 -36.50
N GLN A 119 14.89 -25.63 -37.20
CA GLN A 119 14.07 -26.27 -38.24
C GLN A 119 12.89 -27.03 -37.67
N GLY A 120 13.04 -27.58 -36.43
CA GLY A 120 12.01 -28.37 -35.77
C GLY A 120 10.93 -27.53 -35.06
N SER A 121 11.15 -26.23 -34.86
CA SER A 121 10.21 -25.36 -34.21
C SER A 121 10.18 -23.95 -34.82
N PRO A 122 9.11 -23.16 -34.67
CA PRO A 122 9.00 -21.80 -35.19
C PRO A 122 9.74 -20.79 -34.31
N LEU A 123 11.05 -21.00 -34.16
CA LEU A 123 11.94 -20.15 -33.38
C LEU A 123 12.75 -19.25 -34.28
N TYR A 124 12.72 -17.97 -34.05
CA TYR A 124 13.34 -16.93 -34.85
C TYR A 124 14.28 -16.07 -34.02
N LEU A 125 15.28 -15.48 -34.70
CA LEU A 125 16.26 -14.57 -34.09
C LEU A 125 16.42 -13.32 -34.94
N MET A 126 16.37 -12.15 -34.32
CA MET A 126 16.90 -10.90 -34.81
C MET A 126 18.21 -10.63 -34.05
N ARG A 127 19.34 -10.68 -34.73
CA ARG A 127 20.67 -10.51 -34.13
C ARG A 127 20.89 -9.04 -33.73
N ALA A 128 21.92 -8.78 -32.92
CA ALA A 128 22.34 -7.43 -32.56
C ALA A 128 22.73 -6.58 -33.77
N GLY A 129 23.33 -7.21 -34.79
CA GLY A 129 23.70 -6.60 -36.04
C GLY A 129 24.71 -7.46 -36.84
N CYS A 130 25.22 -6.89 -37.91
CA CYS A 130 26.31 -7.48 -38.71
C CYS A 130 27.65 -7.09 -38.10
N PHE A 131 28.44 -8.09 -37.64
CA PHE A 131 29.69 -7.88 -36.88
C PHE A 131 30.91 -7.68 -37.81
N ASP A 132 30.78 -6.79 -38.79
CA ASP A 132 31.87 -6.38 -39.67
C ASP A 132 32.83 -5.39 -39.00
N ALA A 133 33.89 -4.99 -39.72
CA ALA A 133 34.89 -4.05 -39.19
C ALA A 133 34.32 -2.68 -38.82
N SER A 134 33.15 -2.30 -39.35
CA SER A 134 32.48 -1.02 -39.09
C SER A 134 31.49 -1.06 -37.91
N TYR A 135 31.15 -2.24 -37.39
CA TYR A 135 30.13 -2.44 -36.41
C TYR A 135 30.26 -1.54 -35.14
N SER A 136 31.48 -1.56 -34.56
CA SER A 136 31.75 -0.77 -33.34
C SER A 136 31.64 0.74 -33.60
N GLU A 137 32.03 1.22 -34.76
CA GLU A 137 31.93 2.64 -35.15
C GLU A 137 30.48 3.03 -35.38
N ARG A 138 29.69 2.19 -36.05
CA ARG A 138 28.26 2.42 -36.27
C ARG A 138 27.48 2.42 -34.94
N LEU A 139 27.76 1.47 -34.06
CA LEU A 139 27.14 1.41 -32.74
C LEU A 139 27.45 2.65 -31.89
N ALA A 140 28.72 3.14 -31.94
CA ALA A 140 29.13 4.36 -31.24
C ALA A 140 28.45 5.63 -31.80
N LYS A 141 28.09 5.63 -33.09
CA LYS A 141 27.36 6.73 -33.74
C LYS A 141 25.86 6.67 -33.51
N MET A 142 25.32 5.55 -33.01
CA MET A 142 23.89 5.41 -32.78
C MET A 142 23.48 6.20 -31.54
N ARG A 143 22.69 7.24 -31.73
CA ARG A 143 22.18 8.12 -30.67
C ARG A 143 20.74 7.76 -30.36
N TRP A 144 20.56 6.87 -29.38
CA TRP A 144 19.26 6.37 -28.97
C TRP A 144 18.37 7.46 -28.38
N ASP A 145 18.97 8.41 -27.67
CA ASP A 145 18.33 9.61 -27.12
C ASP A 145 17.70 10.46 -28.25
N GLN A 146 18.46 10.76 -29.28
CA GLN A 146 17.98 11.56 -30.41
C GLN A 146 16.89 10.83 -31.21
N LEU A 147 16.99 9.52 -31.35
CA LEU A 147 15.98 8.73 -32.04
C LEU A 147 14.66 8.72 -31.25
N PHE A 148 14.74 8.64 -29.93
CA PHE A 148 13.59 8.75 -29.04
C PHE A 148 12.97 10.15 -29.12
N ASP A 149 13.76 11.20 -29.03
CA ASP A 149 13.32 12.60 -29.12
C ASP A 149 12.65 12.92 -30.47
N ALA A 150 13.14 12.29 -31.56
CA ALA A 150 12.58 12.47 -32.89
C ALA A 150 11.22 11.79 -33.07
N CYS A 151 11.01 10.63 -32.46
CA CYS A 151 9.75 9.88 -32.53
C CYS A 151 9.58 8.99 -31.27
N PRO A 152 9.02 9.51 -30.17
CA PRO A 152 8.85 8.76 -28.91
C PRO A 152 8.05 7.47 -29.05
N ALA A 153 7.06 7.45 -29.96
CA ALA A 153 6.21 6.29 -30.20
C ALA A 153 6.90 5.15 -30.97
N LEU A 154 8.06 5.39 -31.59
CA LEU A 154 8.71 4.43 -32.49
C LEU A 154 8.98 3.07 -31.83
N PHE A 155 9.55 3.06 -30.63
CA PHE A 155 9.92 1.81 -29.95
C PHE A 155 8.70 1.00 -29.56
N ARG A 156 7.63 1.66 -29.11
CA ARG A 156 6.37 1.01 -28.78
C ARG A 156 5.69 0.43 -30.03
N CYS A 157 5.60 1.22 -31.09
CA CYS A 157 5.04 0.75 -32.36
C CYS A 157 5.85 -0.40 -32.97
N PHE A 158 7.17 -0.41 -32.82
CA PHE A 158 8.03 -1.53 -33.20
C PHE A 158 7.68 -2.80 -32.41
N ALA A 159 7.59 -2.69 -31.07
CA ALA A 159 7.20 -3.82 -30.21
C ALA A 159 5.80 -4.37 -30.60
N ASP A 160 4.83 -3.49 -30.83
CA ASP A 160 3.47 -3.85 -31.24
C ASP A 160 3.45 -4.50 -32.64
N THR A 161 4.27 -4.03 -33.56
CA THR A 161 4.42 -4.61 -34.90
C THR A 161 4.94 -6.04 -34.82
N LEU A 162 5.99 -6.29 -34.04
CA LEU A 162 6.49 -7.64 -33.83
C LEU A 162 5.46 -8.54 -33.13
N ALA A 163 4.74 -8.01 -32.12
CA ALA A 163 3.71 -8.74 -31.40
C ALA A 163 2.48 -9.13 -32.24
N ARG A 164 2.26 -8.52 -33.41
CA ARG A 164 1.24 -8.98 -34.38
C ARG A 164 1.64 -10.26 -35.11
N HIS A 165 2.95 -10.50 -35.26
CA HIS A 165 3.49 -11.62 -36.03
C HIS A 165 3.99 -12.77 -35.14
N PHE A 166 4.49 -12.46 -33.94
CA PHE A 166 5.04 -13.43 -33.00
C PHE A 166 4.17 -13.50 -31.75
N ARG A 167 3.94 -14.70 -31.25
CA ARG A 167 3.21 -14.90 -29.99
C ARG A 167 4.03 -14.44 -28.78
N TYR A 168 5.34 -14.62 -28.85
CA TYR A 168 6.29 -14.15 -27.87
C TYR A 168 7.48 -13.47 -28.56
N VAL A 169 7.81 -12.27 -28.09
CA VAL A 169 9.02 -11.54 -28.48
C VAL A 169 9.88 -11.41 -27.23
N LEU A 170 11.00 -12.16 -27.19
CA LEU A 170 11.89 -12.19 -26.05
C LEU A 170 13.10 -11.28 -26.31
N VAL A 171 13.28 -10.23 -25.52
CA VAL A 171 14.34 -9.24 -25.70
C VAL A 171 15.47 -9.50 -24.72
N ASP A 172 16.68 -9.79 -25.23
CA ASP A 172 17.89 -9.88 -24.42
C ASP A 172 18.51 -8.48 -24.27
N SER A 173 18.26 -7.82 -23.12
CA SER A 173 18.66 -6.44 -22.95
C SER A 173 20.13 -6.31 -22.55
N ARG A 174 20.71 -5.13 -22.74
CA ARG A 174 22.01 -4.78 -22.19
C ARG A 174 21.99 -4.73 -20.66
N THR A 175 23.15 -4.94 -20.04
CA THR A 175 23.37 -4.78 -18.59
C THR A 175 23.58 -3.31 -18.20
N GLY A 176 23.32 -2.99 -16.92
CA GLY A 176 23.59 -1.66 -16.36
C GLY A 176 22.53 -0.60 -16.70
N ARG A 177 22.88 0.67 -16.44
CA ARG A 177 22.00 1.83 -16.62
C ARG A 177 22.41 2.62 -17.85
N THR A 178 21.94 2.23 -19.02
CA THR A 178 22.20 2.91 -20.30
C THR A 178 20.89 3.26 -20.97
N ASP A 179 20.93 4.16 -21.96
CA ASP A 179 19.72 4.55 -22.72
C ASP A 179 19.10 3.35 -23.43
N SER A 180 19.93 2.50 -24.02
CA SER A 180 19.48 1.27 -24.68
C SER A 180 18.84 0.28 -23.69
N ALA A 181 19.36 0.16 -22.46
CA ALA A 181 18.73 -0.62 -21.39
C ALA A 181 17.41 0.00 -20.93
N GLY A 182 17.31 1.33 -20.88
CA GLY A 182 16.06 2.06 -20.59
C GLY A 182 14.96 1.76 -21.60
N ILE A 183 15.28 1.76 -22.90
CA ILE A 183 14.34 1.37 -23.96
C ILE A 183 13.82 -0.05 -23.73
N CYS A 184 14.73 -1.01 -23.53
CA CYS A 184 14.37 -2.41 -23.33
C CYS A 184 13.56 -2.68 -22.08
N THR A 185 13.82 -1.97 -20.99
CA THR A 185 13.17 -2.24 -19.68
C THR A 185 11.89 -1.45 -19.47
N THR A 186 11.74 -0.32 -20.16
CA THR A 186 10.64 0.61 -19.94
C THR A 186 9.68 0.71 -21.12
N LEU A 187 10.18 0.81 -22.35
CA LEU A 187 9.35 1.13 -23.52
C LEU A 187 8.82 -0.12 -24.24
N LEU A 188 9.65 -1.14 -24.42
CA LEU A 188 9.31 -2.32 -25.21
C LEU A 188 8.41 -3.31 -24.46
N PRO A 189 8.68 -3.71 -23.19
CA PRO A 189 8.09 -4.92 -22.64
C PRO A 189 6.69 -4.71 -22.06
N LYS A 190 5.88 -5.75 -22.16
CA LYS A 190 4.71 -5.96 -21.32
C LYS A 190 5.09 -6.66 -20.00
N LYS A 191 6.10 -7.54 -20.08
CA LYS A 191 6.66 -8.28 -18.93
C LYS A 191 8.16 -8.07 -18.86
N LEU A 192 8.66 -7.79 -17.65
CA LEU A 192 10.08 -7.61 -17.37
C LEU A 192 10.58 -8.75 -16.48
N VAL A 193 11.40 -9.62 -17.02
CA VAL A 193 12.10 -10.66 -16.28
C VAL A 193 13.42 -10.10 -15.77
N VAL A 194 13.57 -10.03 -14.45
CA VAL A 194 14.76 -9.48 -13.82
C VAL A 194 15.63 -10.60 -13.32
N VAL A 195 16.71 -10.88 -14.08
CA VAL A 195 17.68 -11.91 -13.74
C VAL A 195 18.77 -11.35 -12.84
N PHE A 196 18.93 -11.88 -11.64
CA PHE A 196 19.89 -11.37 -10.66
C PHE A 196 20.61 -12.49 -9.90
N THR A 197 21.81 -12.19 -9.42
CA THR A 197 22.51 -13.04 -8.45
C THR A 197 22.33 -12.49 -7.05
N PRO A 198 22.21 -13.32 -6.00
CA PRO A 198 22.07 -12.88 -4.63
C PRO A 198 23.34 -12.20 -4.10
N ASN A 199 23.51 -10.95 -4.44
CA ASN A 199 24.57 -10.08 -3.90
C ASN A 199 24.06 -8.63 -3.85
N ARG A 200 24.59 -7.87 -2.91
CA ARG A 200 24.13 -6.51 -2.58
C ARG A 200 24.08 -5.59 -3.81
N GLN A 201 25.15 -5.55 -4.60
CA GLN A 201 25.24 -4.65 -5.76
C GLN A 201 24.19 -4.98 -6.85
N SER A 202 23.91 -6.28 -7.06
CA SER A 202 22.88 -6.71 -8.02
C SER A 202 21.49 -6.30 -7.55
N LEU A 203 21.19 -6.51 -6.26
CA LEU A 203 19.90 -6.20 -5.68
C LEU A 203 19.59 -4.70 -5.65
N GLU A 204 20.55 -3.87 -5.20
CA GLU A 204 20.40 -2.40 -5.18
C GLU A 204 20.20 -1.82 -6.60
N GLY A 205 20.94 -2.37 -7.57
CA GLY A 205 20.82 -1.94 -8.96
C GLY A 205 19.49 -2.28 -9.60
N VAL A 206 18.94 -3.45 -9.29
CA VAL A 206 17.64 -3.92 -9.75
C VAL A 206 16.52 -3.10 -9.12
N ASP A 207 16.54 -2.90 -7.79
CA ASP A 207 15.53 -2.12 -7.06
C ASP A 207 15.33 -0.74 -7.68
N ALA A 208 16.43 -0.01 -7.86
CA ALA A 208 16.39 1.34 -8.44
C ALA A 208 15.95 1.40 -9.91
N LEU A 209 16.24 0.35 -10.72
CA LEU A 209 15.82 0.33 -12.12
C LEU A 209 14.35 0.01 -12.27
N VAL A 210 13.88 -1.02 -11.57
CA VAL A 210 12.48 -1.47 -11.63
C VAL A 210 11.55 -0.36 -11.13
N THR A 211 11.89 0.29 -10.01
CA THR A 211 11.15 1.43 -9.49
C THR A 211 10.97 2.50 -10.56
N ARG A 212 12.07 2.94 -11.18
CA ARG A 212 12.02 3.97 -12.24
C ARG A 212 11.22 3.55 -13.47
N ALA A 213 11.35 2.30 -13.91
CA ALA A 213 10.62 1.80 -15.08
C ALA A 213 9.10 1.82 -14.82
N ILE A 214 8.66 1.44 -13.62
CA ILE A 214 7.24 1.47 -13.24
C ILE A 214 6.76 2.91 -13.06
N GLU A 215 7.54 3.78 -12.40
CA GLU A 215 7.20 5.20 -12.21
C GLU A 215 7.08 5.93 -13.56
N TYR A 216 8.01 5.71 -14.48
CA TYR A 216 7.94 6.27 -15.83
C TYR A 216 6.64 5.87 -16.52
N ARG A 217 6.30 4.58 -16.49
CA ARG A 217 5.04 4.09 -17.09
C ARG A 217 3.80 4.69 -16.44
N ARG A 218 3.80 4.94 -15.14
CA ARG A 218 2.68 5.56 -14.41
C ARG A 218 2.52 7.04 -14.74
N SER A 219 3.61 7.76 -14.96
CA SER A 219 3.58 9.21 -15.24
C SER A 219 3.32 9.56 -16.72
N HIS A 220 3.47 8.59 -17.64
CA HIS A 220 3.27 8.78 -19.09
C HIS A 220 2.12 7.89 -19.59
N GLU A 221 1.02 7.89 -18.86
CA GLU A 221 -0.16 7.07 -19.15
C GLU A 221 -0.99 7.58 -20.33
N ASP A 222 -0.55 7.33 -21.53
CA ASP A 222 -1.47 7.25 -22.66
C ASP A 222 -2.07 5.82 -22.83
N GLU A 223 -1.60 4.84 -22.06
CA GLU A 223 -2.13 3.46 -22.11
C GLU A 223 -2.01 2.75 -20.75
N GLN A 224 -3.13 2.26 -20.27
CA GLN A 224 -3.36 1.44 -19.07
C GLN A 224 -2.68 0.06 -19.12
N ARG A 225 -1.39 -0.02 -19.49
CA ARG A 225 -0.65 -1.29 -19.52
C ARG A 225 0.40 -1.31 -18.41
N PRO A 226 0.10 -1.91 -17.25
CA PRO A 226 1.10 -2.06 -16.20
C PRO A 226 2.26 -2.92 -16.68
N LEU A 227 3.49 -2.51 -16.36
CA LEU A 227 4.68 -3.34 -16.53
C LEU A 227 4.66 -4.45 -15.49
N LEU A 228 4.62 -5.72 -15.90
CA LEU A 228 4.63 -6.86 -15.00
C LEU A 228 6.06 -7.34 -14.78
N VAL A 229 6.49 -7.43 -13.52
CA VAL A 229 7.86 -7.78 -13.14
C VAL A 229 7.92 -9.19 -12.57
N TYR A 230 8.84 -10.01 -13.11
CA TYR A 230 9.10 -11.40 -12.73
C TYR A 230 10.55 -11.53 -12.25
N PRO A 231 10.83 -11.59 -10.95
CA PRO A 231 12.18 -11.78 -10.42
C PRO A 231 12.71 -13.20 -10.72
N LEU A 232 13.89 -13.33 -11.30
CA LEU A 232 14.51 -14.63 -11.60
C LEU A 232 15.87 -14.72 -10.90
N PRO A 233 15.92 -15.24 -9.65
CA PRO A 233 17.19 -15.48 -8.98
C PRO A 233 18.00 -16.55 -9.70
N SER A 234 19.26 -16.27 -9.94
CA SER A 234 20.18 -17.09 -10.72
C SER A 234 21.47 -17.37 -9.95
N ARG A 235 22.17 -18.43 -10.34
CA ARG A 235 23.38 -18.92 -9.69
C ARG A 235 23.19 -19.25 -8.20
N ILE A 236 22.05 -19.83 -7.89
CA ILE A 236 21.74 -20.26 -6.53
C ILE A 236 22.53 -21.53 -6.19
N GLU A 237 23.34 -21.44 -5.15
CA GLU A 237 24.05 -22.62 -4.62
C GLU A 237 23.08 -23.49 -3.82
N MET A 238 22.84 -24.70 -4.31
CA MET A 238 21.84 -25.60 -3.70
C MET A 238 22.43 -26.46 -2.58
N GLY A 239 23.77 -26.54 -2.48
CA GLY A 239 24.47 -27.34 -1.49
C GLY A 239 24.43 -26.78 -0.08
N ASP A 240 24.35 -25.44 0.07
CA ASP A 240 24.29 -24.76 1.35
C ASP A 240 22.88 -24.18 1.58
N GLY A 241 22.06 -24.96 2.31
CA GLY A 241 20.69 -24.54 2.62
C GLY A 241 20.60 -23.34 3.56
N ALA A 242 21.56 -23.18 4.48
CA ALA A 242 21.58 -22.07 5.42
C ALA A 242 21.90 -20.74 4.72
N GLN A 243 22.96 -20.73 3.93
CA GLN A 243 23.36 -19.56 3.15
C GLN A 243 22.29 -19.15 2.13
N ARG A 244 21.64 -20.12 1.48
CA ARG A 244 20.52 -19.87 0.58
C ARG A 244 19.33 -19.22 1.29
N ALA A 245 18.99 -19.69 2.51
CA ALA A 245 17.92 -19.10 3.31
C ALA A 245 18.25 -17.68 3.76
N GLU A 246 19.49 -17.41 4.17
CA GLU A 246 19.98 -16.08 4.54
C GLU A 246 19.84 -15.09 3.38
N TRP A 247 20.32 -15.41 2.19
CA TRP A 247 20.21 -14.54 1.03
C TRP A 247 18.78 -14.37 0.52
N ARG A 248 17.95 -15.39 0.69
CA ARG A 248 16.53 -15.31 0.34
C ARG A 248 15.75 -14.44 1.31
N ARG A 249 15.85 -14.71 2.62
CA ARG A 249 14.99 -14.08 3.65
C ARG A 249 15.65 -12.93 4.39
N GLY A 250 16.95 -12.81 4.31
CA GLY A 250 17.77 -11.84 5.03
C GLY A 250 18.31 -12.35 6.35
N ASP A 251 19.36 -11.70 6.83
CA ASP A 251 19.94 -11.86 8.15
C ASP A 251 20.41 -10.48 8.66
N ALA A 252 19.68 -9.92 9.60
CA ALA A 252 19.95 -8.60 10.16
C ALA A 252 21.32 -8.56 10.88
N HIS A 253 21.75 -9.66 11.51
CA HIS A 253 23.04 -9.72 12.20
C HIS A 253 24.23 -9.66 11.24
N LYS A 254 24.04 -10.18 10.03
CA LYS A 254 25.07 -10.15 8.98
C LYS A 254 24.89 -8.99 8.00
N GLY A 255 23.89 -8.13 8.20
CA GLY A 255 23.57 -7.02 7.30
C GLY A 255 23.08 -7.47 5.90
N ILE A 256 22.48 -8.66 5.81
CA ILE A 256 21.92 -9.21 4.57
C ILE A 256 20.44 -8.87 4.53
N ALA A 257 20.02 -8.01 3.59
CA ALA A 257 18.62 -7.57 3.47
C ALA A 257 17.65 -8.66 2.96
N GLY A 258 18.18 -9.69 2.27
CA GLY A 258 17.37 -10.71 1.60
C GLY A 258 16.70 -10.23 0.31
N PHE A 259 16.73 -11.08 -0.73
CA PHE A 259 16.11 -10.69 -2.00
C PHE A 259 14.58 -10.80 -1.97
N GLN A 260 14.01 -11.75 -1.24
CA GLN A 260 12.55 -11.90 -1.14
C GLN A 260 11.88 -10.68 -0.47
N PRO A 261 12.31 -10.22 0.74
CA PRO A 261 11.76 -9.02 1.35
C PRO A 261 11.94 -7.76 0.50
N MET A 262 13.06 -7.65 -0.23
CA MET A 262 13.29 -6.54 -1.14
C MET A 262 12.23 -6.51 -2.27
N PHE A 263 12.01 -7.64 -2.96
CA PHE A 263 11.01 -7.70 -4.01
C PHE A 263 9.58 -7.59 -3.49
N GLU A 264 9.27 -8.15 -2.32
CA GLU A 264 7.97 -7.96 -1.66
C GLU A 264 7.67 -6.49 -1.39
N ARG A 265 8.65 -5.74 -0.85
CA ARG A 265 8.53 -4.31 -0.66
C ARG A 265 8.39 -3.57 -2.00
N LEU A 266 9.27 -3.83 -2.95
CA LEU A 266 9.29 -3.19 -4.26
C LEU A 266 7.96 -3.36 -5.00
N LEU A 267 7.48 -4.59 -5.12
CA LEU A 267 6.25 -4.90 -5.85
C LEU A 267 5.00 -4.39 -5.10
N ARG A 268 4.98 -4.48 -3.76
CA ARG A 268 3.91 -3.93 -2.94
C ARG A 268 3.75 -2.43 -3.17
N THR A 269 4.85 -1.68 -3.10
CA THR A 269 4.84 -0.23 -3.31
C THR A 269 4.47 0.13 -4.74
N SER A 270 5.06 -0.57 -5.71
CA SER A 270 4.87 -0.30 -7.13
C SER A 270 3.46 -0.59 -7.63
N TYR A 271 2.79 -1.61 -7.08
CA TYR A 271 1.44 -1.99 -7.51
C TYR A 271 0.33 -1.58 -6.53
N GLY A 272 0.68 -0.90 -5.42
CA GLY A 272 -0.27 -0.46 -4.42
C GLY A 272 -1.01 -1.59 -3.72
N LEU A 273 -0.36 -2.74 -3.51
CA LEU A 273 -0.96 -3.91 -2.90
C LEU A 273 -0.82 -3.87 -1.37
N PRO A 274 -1.84 -4.25 -0.60
CA PRO A 274 -1.80 -4.18 0.87
C PRO A 274 -0.79 -5.17 1.46
N GLN A 275 -0.71 -6.38 0.91
CA GLN A 275 0.23 -7.43 1.30
C GLN A 275 0.71 -8.20 0.07
N ILE A 276 1.96 -8.65 0.11
CA ILE A 276 2.57 -9.52 -0.90
C ILE A 276 3.35 -10.60 -0.18
N ALA A 277 3.25 -11.84 -0.65
CA ALA A 277 4.10 -12.96 -0.27
C ALA A 277 4.64 -13.62 -1.55
N LEU A 278 5.96 -13.76 -1.64
CA LEU A 278 6.63 -14.38 -2.78
C LEU A 278 7.14 -15.80 -2.46
N ASP A 279 6.71 -16.39 -1.34
CA ASP A 279 7.18 -17.71 -0.91
C ASP A 279 6.90 -18.77 -1.96
N SER A 280 5.66 -18.91 -2.43
CA SER A 280 5.27 -19.90 -3.44
C SER A 280 6.04 -19.75 -4.74
N TYR A 281 6.25 -18.51 -5.17
CA TYR A 281 7.02 -18.20 -6.38
C TYR A 281 8.49 -18.59 -6.24
N PHE A 282 9.17 -18.16 -5.17
CA PHE A 282 10.58 -18.45 -4.96
C PHE A 282 10.85 -19.90 -4.46
N ASP A 283 9.84 -20.62 -4.05
CA ASP A 283 9.98 -22.07 -3.80
C ASP A 283 10.17 -22.86 -5.10
N GLU A 284 9.59 -22.38 -6.20
CA GLU A 284 9.63 -23.02 -7.52
C GLU A 284 10.67 -22.40 -8.46
N VAL A 285 10.89 -21.08 -8.35
CA VAL A 285 11.65 -20.28 -9.33
C VAL A 285 13.00 -19.86 -8.76
N GLN A 286 13.99 -20.72 -8.86
CA GLN A 286 15.40 -20.43 -8.51
C GLN A 286 16.32 -21.16 -9.49
N LEU A 287 17.04 -20.42 -10.34
CA LEU A 287 18.03 -21.01 -11.24
C LEU A 287 19.28 -21.39 -10.44
N GLN A 288 19.49 -22.68 -10.32
CA GLN A 288 20.64 -23.24 -9.62
C GLN A 288 21.94 -23.07 -10.40
N GLN A 289 23.03 -22.98 -9.65
CA GLN A 289 24.37 -23.06 -10.23
C GLN A 289 24.73 -24.52 -10.47
N THR A 290 24.99 -24.86 -11.74
CA THR A 290 25.40 -26.22 -12.11
C THR A 290 26.76 -26.18 -12.78
N LYS A 291 27.59 -27.17 -12.48
CA LYS A 291 28.92 -27.32 -13.13
C LYS A 291 28.80 -27.70 -14.61
N THR A 292 27.73 -28.46 -14.92
CA THR A 292 27.50 -29.02 -16.28
C THR A 292 27.34 -27.94 -17.33
N PHE A 293 26.68 -26.84 -16.98
CA PHE A 293 26.41 -25.70 -17.91
C PHE A 293 27.27 -24.47 -17.60
N ALA A 294 28.42 -24.68 -16.91
CA ALA A 294 29.30 -23.57 -16.54
C ALA A 294 30.19 -23.13 -17.72
N TYR A 295 30.36 -23.97 -18.72
CA TYR A 295 31.21 -23.74 -19.87
C TYR A 295 30.43 -23.87 -21.17
N GLY A 296 30.56 -22.87 -22.06
CA GLY A 296 29.94 -22.84 -23.38
C GLY A 296 28.45 -22.43 -23.35
N GLU A 297 27.95 -22.12 -24.51
CA GLU A 297 26.58 -21.67 -24.75
C GLU A 297 25.68 -22.88 -25.05
N GLN A 298 25.37 -23.64 -24.03
CA GLN A 298 24.55 -24.88 -24.11
C GLN A 298 23.10 -24.62 -23.72
N LEU A 299 22.18 -25.23 -24.46
CA LEU A 299 20.77 -25.22 -24.17
C LEU A 299 20.43 -26.38 -23.21
N ALA A 300 20.32 -26.08 -21.91
CA ALA A 300 19.99 -27.06 -20.87
C ALA A 300 18.72 -27.86 -21.20
N VAL A 301 17.70 -27.22 -21.73
CA VAL A 301 16.41 -27.82 -22.10
C VAL A 301 16.48 -28.81 -23.27
N ARG A 302 17.61 -28.90 -23.97
CA ARG A 302 17.89 -29.90 -25.01
C ARG A 302 18.67 -31.08 -24.47
N ILE A 303 19.43 -30.89 -23.39
CA ILE A 303 20.39 -31.87 -22.85
C ILE A 303 19.84 -32.53 -21.59
N ASP A 304 19.25 -31.73 -20.70
CA ASP A 304 18.70 -32.15 -19.42
C ASP A 304 17.24 -32.63 -19.60
N GLN A 305 17.00 -33.90 -19.37
CA GLN A 305 15.69 -34.53 -19.59
C GLN A 305 14.67 -34.26 -18.46
N GLY A 306 14.98 -33.38 -17.49
CA GLY A 306 14.02 -32.97 -16.45
C GLY A 306 13.72 -34.01 -15.35
N GLY A 307 14.41 -35.14 -15.36
CA GLY A 307 14.18 -36.27 -14.43
C GLY A 307 14.65 -36.04 -12.98
N ASP A 308 15.58 -35.13 -12.77
CA ASP A 308 16.13 -34.78 -11.45
C ASP A 308 15.45 -33.50 -10.88
N ARG A 309 15.28 -33.49 -9.54
CA ARG A 309 14.82 -32.29 -8.81
C ARG A 309 15.75 -31.08 -8.93
N PHE A 310 17.01 -31.32 -9.31
CA PHE A 310 18.03 -30.31 -9.57
C PHE A 310 18.18 -29.96 -11.07
N SER A 311 17.25 -30.37 -11.90
CA SER A 311 17.22 -30.09 -13.32
C SER A 311 16.96 -28.60 -13.58
N LEU A 312 17.79 -27.97 -14.42
CA LEU A 312 17.54 -26.63 -14.91
C LEU A 312 16.26 -26.58 -15.77
N THR A 313 16.01 -27.62 -16.57
CA THR A 313 14.80 -27.71 -17.42
C THR A 313 13.56 -27.60 -16.57
N ARG A 314 13.47 -28.31 -15.45
CA ARG A 314 12.33 -28.24 -14.54
C ARG A 314 12.12 -26.84 -13.95
N THR A 315 13.22 -26.15 -13.61
CA THR A 315 13.12 -24.76 -13.11
C THR A 315 12.65 -23.82 -14.21
N PHE A 316 13.12 -23.98 -15.45
CA PHE A 316 12.63 -23.19 -16.58
C PHE A 316 11.16 -23.48 -16.89
N GLU A 317 10.71 -24.72 -16.80
CA GLU A 317 9.30 -25.08 -16.97
C GLU A 317 8.41 -24.47 -15.87
N ALA A 318 8.85 -24.51 -14.61
CA ALA A 318 8.17 -23.85 -13.49
C ALA A 318 8.10 -22.33 -13.71
N PHE A 319 9.21 -21.69 -14.06
CA PHE A 319 9.23 -20.26 -14.38
C PHE A 319 8.32 -19.92 -15.57
N LEU A 320 8.33 -20.74 -16.61
CA LEU A 320 7.49 -20.58 -17.79
C LEU A 320 5.99 -20.66 -17.44
N HIS A 321 5.62 -21.55 -16.51
CA HIS A 321 4.26 -21.64 -16.00
C HIS A 321 3.79 -20.31 -15.39
N TRP A 322 4.61 -19.70 -14.54
CA TRP A 322 4.33 -18.37 -13.98
C TRP A 322 4.26 -17.28 -15.05
N LEU A 323 5.21 -17.27 -15.97
CA LEU A 323 5.33 -16.23 -16.99
C LEU A 323 4.17 -16.24 -18.01
N THR A 324 3.69 -17.43 -18.42
CA THR A 324 2.69 -17.60 -19.49
C THR A 324 1.30 -17.99 -19.00
N GLY A 325 1.16 -18.47 -17.76
CA GLY A 325 -0.11 -18.88 -17.19
C GLY A 325 -1.05 -17.74 -16.78
N GLY A 326 -0.61 -16.49 -16.95
CA GLY A 326 -1.41 -15.33 -16.53
C GLY A 326 -1.35 -15.07 -15.02
N TYR A 327 -0.43 -15.73 -14.32
CA TYR A 327 -0.25 -15.59 -12.89
C TYR A 327 0.75 -14.49 -12.54
N PHE A 328 0.53 -13.87 -11.39
CA PHE A 328 1.47 -12.89 -10.84
C PHE A 328 2.38 -13.54 -9.79
N PRO A 329 3.64 -13.11 -9.66
CA PRO A 329 4.57 -13.71 -8.69
C PRO A 329 4.06 -13.74 -7.25
N TRP A 330 3.18 -12.83 -6.86
CA TRP A 330 2.59 -12.75 -5.52
C TRP A 330 1.33 -13.62 -5.31
N GLN A 331 0.87 -14.35 -6.31
CA GLN A 331 -0.22 -15.29 -6.14
C GLN A 331 0.29 -16.59 -5.49
N SER A 332 -0.44 -17.10 -4.52
CA SER A 332 -0.08 -18.38 -3.92
C SER A 332 -0.47 -19.55 -4.82
N SER A 333 0.26 -20.67 -4.72
CA SER A 333 -0.09 -21.91 -5.45
C SER A 333 -1.53 -22.36 -5.14
N ARG A 334 -2.01 -22.05 -3.93
CA ARG A 334 -3.40 -22.35 -3.54
C ARG A 334 -4.41 -21.46 -4.28
N GLU A 335 -4.09 -20.16 -4.45
CA GLU A 335 -4.90 -19.24 -5.25
C GLU A 335 -4.98 -19.70 -6.70
N ILE A 336 -3.84 -20.04 -7.28
CA ILE A 336 -3.74 -20.54 -8.66
C ILE A 336 -4.59 -21.79 -8.86
N ALA A 337 -4.49 -22.76 -7.96
CA ALA A 337 -5.29 -23.98 -8.03
C ALA A 337 -6.81 -23.70 -7.92
N LEU A 338 -7.22 -22.77 -7.03
CA LEU A 338 -8.62 -22.37 -6.91
C LEU A 338 -9.13 -21.67 -8.16
N LEU A 339 -8.34 -20.76 -8.73
CA LEU A 339 -8.71 -20.04 -9.96
C LEU A 339 -8.84 -20.99 -11.15
N ALA A 340 -7.96 -21.98 -11.28
CA ALA A 340 -8.05 -23.03 -12.30
C ALA A 340 -9.33 -23.86 -12.13
N ALA A 341 -9.61 -24.36 -10.91
CA ALA A 341 -10.82 -25.13 -10.62
C ALA A 341 -12.12 -24.32 -10.89
N ILE A 342 -12.13 -23.02 -10.52
CA ILE A 342 -13.25 -22.12 -10.79
C ILE A 342 -13.41 -21.92 -12.31
N GLY A 343 -12.32 -21.78 -13.07
CA GLY A 343 -12.34 -21.67 -14.52
C GLY A 343 -12.95 -22.89 -15.20
N GLU A 344 -12.47 -24.08 -14.83
CA GLU A 344 -13.00 -25.37 -15.33
C GLU A 344 -14.48 -25.55 -14.97
N ALA A 345 -14.87 -25.26 -13.71
CA ALA A 345 -16.26 -25.35 -13.29
C ALA A 345 -17.19 -24.37 -14.02
N ARG A 346 -16.72 -23.16 -14.35
CA ARG A 346 -17.48 -22.19 -15.17
C ARG A 346 -17.67 -22.69 -16.60
N GLN A 347 -16.63 -23.25 -17.21
CA GLN A 347 -16.74 -23.84 -18.57
C GLN A 347 -17.69 -25.04 -18.58
N ALA A 348 -17.57 -25.93 -17.59
CA ALA A 348 -18.49 -27.05 -17.44
C ALA A 348 -19.94 -26.59 -17.22
N LEU A 349 -20.15 -25.53 -16.44
CA LEU A 349 -21.50 -24.96 -16.21
C LEU A 349 -22.10 -24.31 -17.47
N GLN A 350 -21.27 -23.78 -18.37
CA GLN A 350 -21.72 -23.29 -19.67
C GLN A 350 -22.12 -24.43 -20.64
N ALA A 351 -21.39 -25.55 -20.61
CA ALA A 351 -21.66 -26.73 -21.44
C ALA A 351 -22.88 -27.51 -20.93
N GLU A 352 -22.96 -27.75 -19.63
CA GLU A 352 -24.05 -28.47 -18.98
C GLU A 352 -24.51 -27.73 -17.70
N PRO A 353 -25.52 -26.86 -17.78
CA PRO A 353 -26.07 -26.18 -16.62
C PRO A 353 -26.68 -27.18 -15.63
N GLY A 354 -26.00 -27.41 -14.48
CA GLY A 354 -26.47 -28.38 -13.51
C GLY A 354 -26.01 -28.06 -12.06
N ARG A 355 -26.84 -28.49 -11.10
CA ARG A 355 -26.57 -28.34 -9.65
C ARG A 355 -25.27 -29.03 -9.23
N ALA A 356 -24.94 -30.14 -9.87
CA ALA A 356 -23.74 -30.93 -9.57
C ALA A 356 -22.43 -30.14 -9.83
N VAL A 357 -22.41 -29.25 -10.82
CA VAL A 357 -21.25 -28.40 -11.14
C VAL A 357 -21.28 -27.07 -10.40
N ALA A 358 -22.47 -26.49 -10.23
CA ALA A 358 -22.61 -25.15 -9.64
C ALA A 358 -22.33 -25.11 -8.12
N LEU A 359 -22.61 -26.16 -7.36
CA LEU A 359 -22.33 -26.20 -5.92
C LEU A 359 -20.81 -26.29 -5.60
N PRO A 360 -20.01 -27.14 -6.27
CA PRO A 360 -18.56 -27.08 -6.19
C PRO A 360 -17.99 -25.71 -6.53
N LEU A 361 -18.47 -25.07 -7.62
CA LEU A 361 -18.09 -23.71 -8.00
C LEU A 361 -18.36 -22.71 -6.85
N ALA A 362 -19.56 -22.75 -6.26
CA ALA A 362 -19.89 -21.87 -5.13
C ALA A 362 -19.00 -22.11 -3.90
N ARG A 363 -18.61 -23.36 -3.64
CA ARG A 363 -17.69 -23.72 -2.56
C ARG A 363 -16.29 -23.18 -2.81
N ASP A 364 -15.77 -23.33 -4.02
CA ASP A 364 -14.41 -22.88 -4.36
C ASP A 364 -14.33 -21.34 -4.45
N LEU A 365 -15.39 -20.67 -4.89
CA LEU A 365 -15.53 -19.22 -4.76
C LEU A 365 -15.50 -18.75 -3.29
N ALA A 366 -16.18 -19.44 -2.39
CA ALA A 366 -16.12 -19.11 -0.96
C ALA A 366 -14.71 -19.31 -0.36
N ARG A 367 -14.02 -20.38 -0.78
CA ARG A 367 -12.62 -20.65 -0.37
C ARG A 367 -11.66 -19.56 -0.89
N LEU A 368 -11.87 -19.13 -2.13
CA LEU A 368 -11.12 -18.03 -2.74
C LEU A 368 -11.40 -16.71 -2.00
N GLY A 369 -12.66 -16.44 -1.67
CA GLY A 369 -13.05 -15.27 -0.88
C GLY A 369 -12.38 -15.26 0.51
N GLU A 370 -12.31 -16.39 1.18
CA GLU A 370 -11.63 -16.50 2.48
C GLU A 370 -10.10 -16.34 2.36
N LEU A 371 -9.49 -16.82 1.27
CA LEU A 371 -8.09 -16.56 0.97
C LEU A 371 -7.82 -15.07 0.78
N TYR A 372 -8.59 -14.40 -0.08
CA TYR A 372 -8.47 -12.96 -0.33
C TYR A 372 -8.71 -12.12 0.93
N ARG A 373 -9.64 -12.54 1.78
CA ARG A 373 -9.88 -11.88 3.07
C ARG A 373 -8.66 -11.94 3.99
N LYS A 374 -7.98 -13.08 4.07
CA LYS A 374 -6.73 -13.24 4.84
C LYS A 374 -5.59 -12.42 4.28
N ASP A 375 -5.53 -12.28 2.95
CA ASP A 375 -4.51 -11.51 2.24
C ASP A 375 -4.81 -9.99 2.21
N GLY A 376 -5.89 -9.53 2.87
CA GLY A 376 -6.29 -8.12 2.90
C GLY A 376 -6.89 -7.59 1.59
N ARG A 377 -7.17 -8.46 0.62
CA ARG A 377 -7.74 -8.13 -0.71
C ARG A 377 -9.26 -8.07 -0.65
N SER A 378 -9.77 -7.12 0.13
CA SER A 378 -11.18 -7.07 0.55
C SER A 378 -12.18 -6.95 -0.61
N ALA A 379 -11.87 -6.17 -1.65
CA ALA A 379 -12.76 -6.02 -2.81
C ALA A 379 -12.96 -7.34 -3.57
N GLN A 380 -11.86 -8.08 -3.80
CA GLN A 380 -11.89 -9.38 -4.48
C GLN A 380 -12.55 -10.46 -3.61
N ALA A 381 -12.32 -10.41 -2.29
CA ALA A 381 -12.98 -11.28 -1.34
C ALA A 381 -14.50 -11.08 -1.37
N LEU A 382 -14.96 -9.82 -1.38
CA LEU A 382 -16.40 -9.50 -1.42
C LEU A 382 -17.06 -9.99 -2.70
N ASP A 383 -16.41 -9.82 -3.85
CA ASP A 383 -16.92 -10.31 -5.13
C ASP A 383 -17.04 -11.84 -5.15
N ALA A 384 -16.01 -12.55 -4.68
CA ALA A 384 -16.02 -14.00 -4.60
C ALA A 384 -17.12 -14.54 -3.66
N PHE A 385 -17.30 -13.93 -2.48
CA PHE A 385 -18.38 -14.31 -1.56
C PHE A 385 -19.76 -14.01 -2.14
N ARG A 386 -19.94 -12.86 -2.81
CA ARG A 386 -21.21 -12.49 -3.44
C ARG A 386 -21.63 -13.52 -4.48
N GLN A 387 -20.73 -13.87 -5.40
CA GLN A 387 -20.98 -14.90 -6.40
C GLN A 387 -21.32 -16.26 -5.76
N SER A 388 -20.58 -16.65 -4.72
CA SER A 388 -20.83 -17.90 -3.97
C SER A 388 -22.22 -17.92 -3.34
N VAL A 389 -22.62 -16.84 -2.68
CA VAL A 389 -23.93 -16.70 -2.01
C VAL A 389 -25.04 -16.71 -3.04
N GLU A 390 -24.91 -15.97 -4.15
CA GLU A 390 -25.90 -15.93 -5.22
C GLU A 390 -26.19 -17.33 -5.83
N ILE A 391 -25.13 -18.09 -6.12
CA ILE A 391 -25.28 -19.47 -6.62
C ILE A 391 -26.00 -20.36 -5.59
N ARG A 392 -25.63 -20.27 -4.31
CA ARG A 392 -26.24 -21.08 -3.26
C ARG A 392 -27.70 -20.73 -3.03
N VAL A 393 -28.02 -19.45 -2.92
CA VAL A 393 -29.39 -18.97 -2.73
C VAL A 393 -30.29 -19.41 -3.91
N ARG A 394 -29.81 -19.25 -5.15
CA ARG A 394 -30.57 -19.66 -6.33
C ARG A 394 -30.84 -21.16 -6.40
N LEU A 395 -29.89 -22.01 -5.95
CA LEU A 395 -29.99 -23.47 -6.10
C LEU A 395 -30.55 -24.19 -4.88
N LEU A 396 -30.31 -23.66 -3.70
CA LEU A 396 -30.65 -24.29 -2.41
C LEU A 396 -31.78 -23.57 -1.68
N GLY A 397 -32.02 -22.29 -2.04
CA GLY A 397 -32.93 -21.40 -1.32
C GLY A 397 -32.20 -20.59 -0.22
N GLU A 398 -32.87 -19.54 0.25
CA GLU A 398 -32.28 -18.60 1.21
C GLU A 398 -32.07 -19.20 2.59
N GLU A 399 -32.93 -20.12 2.98
CA GLU A 399 -32.96 -20.76 4.31
C GLU A 399 -32.02 -21.97 4.45
N HIS A 400 -31.38 -22.38 3.34
CA HIS A 400 -30.47 -23.53 3.38
C HIS A 400 -29.22 -23.24 4.22
N PRO A 401 -28.74 -24.20 5.05
CA PRO A 401 -27.59 -24.02 5.92
C PRO A 401 -26.35 -23.46 5.18
N ASP A 402 -26.07 -23.95 3.95
CA ASP A 402 -24.93 -23.47 3.16
C ASP A 402 -25.12 -22.04 2.65
N SER A 403 -26.35 -21.61 2.37
CA SER A 403 -26.66 -20.24 2.00
C SER A 403 -26.47 -19.30 3.18
N LEU A 404 -26.94 -19.72 4.36
CA LEU A 404 -26.76 -18.97 5.61
C LEU A 404 -25.29 -18.88 6.02
N ALA A 405 -24.52 -19.97 5.85
CA ALA A 405 -23.06 -19.96 6.09
C ALA A 405 -22.35 -19.00 5.14
N GLY A 406 -22.76 -18.94 3.88
CA GLY A 406 -22.24 -17.99 2.89
C GLY A 406 -22.55 -16.53 3.28
N LYS A 407 -23.79 -16.21 3.65
CA LYS A 407 -24.22 -14.90 4.17
C LYS A 407 -23.40 -14.50 5.40
N SER A 408 -23.19 -15.41 6.36
CA SER A 408 -22.34 -15.16 7.53
C SER A 408 -20.88 -14.87 7.19
N GLY A 409 -20.31 -15.57 6.18
CA GLY A 409 -18.95 -15.31 5.68
C GLY A 409 -18.82 -13.92 5.07
N MET A 410 -19.81 -13.52 4.26
CA MET A 410 -19.87 -12.21 3.63
C MET A 410 -20.05 -11.09 4.68
N ALA A 411 -20.92 -11.26 5.66
CA ALA A 411 -21.14 -10.30 6.73
C ALA A 411 -19.87 -10.06 7.56
N ARG A 412 -19.12 -11.11 7.87
CA ARG A 412 -17.80 -10.99 8.54
C ARG A 412 -16.81 -10.13 7.74
N LEU A 413 -16.78 -10.27 6.42
CA LEU A 413 -15.94 -9.43 5.58
C LEU A 413 -16.43 -7.98 5.54
N LEU A 414 -17.74 -7.76 5.39
CA LEU A 414 -18.34 -6.42 5.39
C LEU A 414 -18.01 -5.67 6.68
N ARG A 415 -18.07 -6.34 7.83
CA ARG A 415 -17.64 -5.80 9.12
C ARG A 415 -16.14 -5.42 9.14
N GLN A 416 -15.27 -6.21 8.48
CA GLN A 416 -13.85 -5.92 8.37
C GLN A 416 -13.54 -4.66 7.52
N VAL A 417 -14.40 -4.35 6.55
CA VAL A 417 -14.25 -3.17 5.66
C VAL A 417 -15.15 -2.00 6.09
N ASP A 418 -15.59 -2.03 7.34
CA ASP A 418 -16.40 -0.97 7.98
C ASP A 418 -17.76 -0.70 7.31
N LYS A 419 -18.29 -1.69 6.57
CA LYS A 419 -19.65 -1.66 6.03
C LYS A 419 -20.64 -2.29 6.99
N LEU A 420 -20.79 -1.66 8.16
CA LEU A 420 -21.47 -2.25 9.31
C LEU A 420 -22.97 -2.44 9.08
N ASP A 421 -23.64 -1.54 8.36
CA ASP A 421 -25.08 -1.64 8.08
C ASP A 421 -25.41 -2.82 7.16
N GLU A 422 -24.58 -3.04 6.11
CA GLU A 422 -24.74 -4.20 5.22
C GLU A 422 -24.48 -5.51 5.99
N ALA A 423 -23.47 -5.52 6.86
CA ALA A 423 -23.13 -6.67 7.70
C ALA A 423 -24.29 -7.01 8.66
N ARG A 424 -24.80 -6.01 9.37
CA ARG A 424 -25.95 -6.14 10.28
C ARG A 424 -27.16 -6.73 9.59
N PHE A 425 -27.54 -6.20 8.44
CA PHE A 425 -28.69 -6.69 7.68
C PHE A 425 -28.60 -8.20 7.37
N LEU A 426 -27.42 -8.65 6.92
CA LEU A 426 -27.21 -10.07 6.65
C LEU A 426 -27.20 -10.93 7.92
N GLU A 427 -26.65 -10.42 9.02
CA GLU A 427 -26.57 -11.15 10.30
C GLU A 427 -27.95 -11.25 10.99
N GLU A 428 -28.76 -10.20 10.92
CA GLU A 428 -30.16 -10.22 11.40
C GLU A 428 -30.98 -11.27 10.64
N ASP A 429 -30.90 -11.28 9.30
CA ASP A 429 -31.56 -12.29 8.46
C ASP A 429 -31.12 -13.72 8.84
N VAL A 430 -29.81 -13.95 9.01
CA VAL A 430 -29.30 -15.26 9.42
C VAL A 430 -29.77 -15.66 10.82
N VAL A 431 -29.82 -14.72 11.77
CA VAL A 431 -30.30 -14.98 13.14
C VAL A 431 -31.78 -15.35 13.12
N ASP A 432 -32.64 -14.57 12.43
CA ASP A 432 -34.06 -14.80 12.34
C ASP A 432 -34.38 -16.16 11.73
N VAL A 433 -33.75 -16.51 10.63
CA VAL A 433 -33.96 -17.81 9.97
C VAL A 433 -33.50 -18.95 10.88
N ARG A 434 -32.33 -18.85 11.53
CA ARG A 434 -31.82 -19.88 12.43
C ARG A 434 -32.67 -20.04 13.68
N CYS A 435 -33.15 -18.95 14.27
CA CYS A 435 -34.09 -18.99 15.41
C CYS A 435 -35.35 -19.75 15.03
N ARG A 436 -35.91 -19.49 13.86
CA ARG A 436 -37.13 -20.12 13.39
C ARG A 436 -36.93 -21.61 13.05
N LEU A 437 -35.81 -21.99 12.43
CA LEU A 437 -35.60 -23.37 11.97
C LEU A 437 -34.95 -24.27 13.02
N LEU A 438 -34.05 -23.75 13.82
CA LEU A 438 -33.24 -24.53 14.75
C LEU A 438 -33.55 -24.26 16.22
N GLY A 439 -34.23 -23.13 16.49
CA GLY A 439 -34.49 -22.64 17.84
C GLY A 439 -33.40 -21.74 18.38
N ASP A 440 -33.76 -21.02 19.48
CA ASP A 440 -32.92 -19.97 20.07
C ASP A 440 -31.60 -20.48 20.68
N GLU A 441 -31.58 -21.71 21.11
CA GLU A 441 -30.46 -22.32 21.86
C GLU A 441 -29.57 -23.21 21.02
N HIS A 442 -29.90 -23.35 19.74
CA HIS A 442 -29.03 -24.13 18.84
C HIS A 442 -27.64 -23.52 18.69
N PRO A 443 -26.56 -24.31 18.68
CA PRO A 443 -25.20 -23.77 18.60
C PRO A 443 -24.99 -22.81 17.43
N ASP A 444 -25.54 -23.10 16.24
CA ASP A 444 -25.43 -22.22 15.08
C ASP A 444 -26.20 -20.91 15.24
N THR A 445 -27.34 -20.93 15.94
CA THR A 445 -28.10 -19.73 16.28
C THR A 445 -27.32 -18.86 17.26
N LEU A 446 -26.76 -19.48 18.31
CA LEU A 446 -25.91 -18.76 19.28
C LEU A 446 -24.66 -18.17 18.64
N ALA A 447 -24.02 -18.88 17.70
CA ALA A 447 -22.90 -18.35 16.93
C ALA A 447 -23.30 -17.15 16.06
N ALA A 448 -24.49 -17.18 15.43
CA ALA A 448 -25.01 -16.05 14.65
C ALA A 448 -25.30 -14.84 15.54
N LYS A 449 -25.95 -15.05 16.71
CA LYS A 449 -26.20 -13.99 17.70
C LYS A 449 -24.90 -13.36 18.19
N ALA A 450 -23.84 -14.17 18.40
CA ALA A 450 -22.53 -13.66 18.81
C ALA A 450 -21.88 -12.79 17.71
N CYS A 451 -22.05 -13.14 16.42
CA CYS A 451 -21.58 -12.31 15.31
C CYS A 451 -22.33 -10.99 15.22
N LEU A 452 -23.67 -11.03 15.29
CA LEU A 452 -24.51 -9.82 15.30
C LEU A 452 -24.14 -8.89 16.47
N ALA A 453 -23.91 -9.44 17.66
CA ALA A 453 -23.47 -8.65 18.82
C ALA A 453 -22.13 -7.95 18.57
N GLN A 454 -21.20 -8.56 17.81
CA GLN A 454 -19.94 -7.91 17.43
C GLN A 454 -20.16 -6.73 16.47
N THR A 455 -21.07 -6.87 15.50
CA THR A 455 -21.42 -5.79 14.57
C THR A 455 -22.08 -4.63 15.30
N LEU A 456 -23.05 -4.90 16.17
CA LEU A 456 -23.71 -3.89 17.01
C LEU A 456 -22.73 -3.16 17.93
N MET A 457 -21.75 -3.88 18.49
CA MET A 457 -20.69 -3.26 19.29
C MET A 457 -19.85 -2.29 18.46
N GLN A 458 -19.50 -2.64 17.22
CA GLN A 458 -18.76 -1.75 16.32
C GLN A 458 -19.58 -0.54 15.87
N GLN A 459 -20.89 -0.68 15.72
CA GLN A 459 -21.81 0.44 15.46
C GLN A 459 -22.03 1.36 16.66
N GLY A 460 -21.53 0.97 17.85
CA GLY A 460 -21.74 1.71 19.10
C GLY A 460 -23.06 1.39 19.81
N GLU A 461 -23.87 0.45 19.30
CA GLU A 461 -25.10 -0.04 19.94
C GLU A 461 -24.79 -1.02 21.08
N LEU A 462 -24.02 -0.55 22.07
CA LEU A 462 -23.45 -1.38 23.14
C LEU A 462 -24.49 -2.07 24.00
N ALA A 463 -25.64 -1.43 24.24
CA ALA A 463 -26.74 -2.00 25.05
C ALA A 463 -27.38 -3.21 24.33
N ALA A 464 -27.66 -3.11 23.04
CA ALA A 464 -28.20 -4.21 22.23
C ALA A 464 -27.21 -5.37 22.12
N ALA A 465 -25.93 -5.06 21.90
CA ALA A 465 -24.85 -6.05 21.88
C ALA A 465 -24.77 -6.83 23.21
N LEU A 466 -24.83 -6.12 24.34
CA LEU A 466 -24.78 -6.74 25.68
C LEU A 466 -25.94 -7.69 25.91
N LEU A 467 -27.19 -7.31 25.51
CA LEU A 467 -28.37 -8.18 25.64
C LEU A 467 -28.21 -9.51 24.87
N LEU A 468 -27.71 -9.45 23.61
CA LEU A 468 -27.46 -10.66 22.85
C LEU A 468 -26.34 -11.52 23.46
N GLN A 469 -25.27 -10.89 23.97
CA GLN A 469 -24.18 -11.58 24.64
C GLN A 469 -24.62 -12.24 25.96
N ASP A 470 -25.47 -11.58 26.75
CA ASP A 470 -26.02 -12.16 27.98
C ASP A 470 -26.90 -13.38 27.65
N ALA A 471 -27.71 -13.34 26.60
CA ALA A 471 -28.52 -14.47 26.17
C ALA A 471 -27.65 -15.65 25.69
N VAL A 472 -26.59 -15.39 24.88
CA VAL A 472 -25.64 -16.41 24.43
C VAL A 472 -24.90 -17.02 25.62
N LEU A 473 -24.43 -16.19 26.55
CA LEU A 473 -23.70 -16.64 27.73
C LEU A 473 -24.58 -17.52 28.64
N ALA A 474 -25.82 -17.12 28.91
CA ALA A 474 -26.76 -17.90 29.71
C ALA A 474 -27.01 -19.29 29.10
N SER A 475 -27.21 -19.37 27.79
CA SER A 475 -27.43 -20.65 27.09
C SER A 475 -26.15 -21.52 27.11
N HIS A 476 -24.99 -20.97 26.83
CA HIS A 476 -23.72 -21.71 26.89
C HIS A 476 -23.41 -22.20 28.31
N ALA A 477 -23.60 -21.38 29.34
CA ALA A 477 -23.34 -21.76 30.72
C ALA A 477 -24.29 -22.90 31.19
N ARG A 478 -25.56 -22.88 30.75
CA ARG A 478 -26.54 -23.92 31.09
C ARG A 478 -26.28 -25.24 30.37
N VAL A 479 -25.92 -25.21 29.06
CA VAL A 479 -25.80 -26.41 28.23
C VAL A 479 -24.40 -27.00 28.32
N LEU A 480 -23.37 -26.16 28.30
CA LEU A 480 -21.96 -26.59 28.20
C LEU A 480 -21.20 -26.48 29.52
N GLY A 481 -21.75 -25.71 30.48
CA GLY A 481 -21.10 -25.42 31.76
C GLY A 481 -20.27 -24.12 31.75
N PRO A 482 -19.91 -23.61 32.94
CA PRO A 482 -19.26 -22.29 33.06
C PRO A 482 -17.82 -22.24 32.56
N GLU A 483 -17.12 -23.39 32.57
CA GLU A 483 -15.71 -23.45 32.15
C GLU A 483 -15.53 -23.96 30.70
N HIS A 484 -16.60 -24.19 29.97
CA HIS A 484 -16.49 -24.64 28.59
C HIS A 484 -15.86 -23.53 27.70
N PRO A 485 -14.99 -23.85 26.72
CA PRO A 485 -14.30 -22.87 25.85
C PRO A 485 -15.24 -21.84 25.18
N LEU A 486 -16.42 -22.27 24.72
CA LEU A 486 -17.42 -21.39 24.12
C LEU A 486 -18.06 -20.45 25.16
N THR A 487 -18.29 -20.92 26.38
CA THR A 487 -18.79 -20.09 27.49
C THR A 487 -17.75 -19.02 27.87
N LEU A 488 -16.47 -19.43 27.99
CA LEU A 488 -15.38 -18.48 28.26
C LEU A 488 -15.20 -17.48 27.10
N GLY A 489 -15.43 -17.89 25.85
CA GLY A 489 -15.43 -16.99 24.69
C GLY A 489 -16.58 -15.97 24.73
N ALA A 490 -17.78 -16.40 25.15
CA ALA A 490 -18.91 -15.50 25.32
C ALA A 490 -18.67 -14.50 26.47
N MET A 491 -18.02 -14.94 27.57
CA MET A 491 -17.60 -14.06 28.68
C MET A 491 -16.58 -13.00 28.20
N ASP A 492 -15.61 -13.36 27.38
CA ASP A 492 -14.64 -12.41 26.77
C ASP A 492 -15.36 -11.36 25.92
N GLY A 493 -16.27 -11.79 25.04
CA GLY A 493 -17.06 -10.88 24.21
C GLY A 493 -17.86 -9.88 25.04
N ARG A 494 -18.53 -10.37 26.07
CA ARG A 494 -19.29 -9.54 27.04
C ARG A 494 -18.37 -8.54 27.75
N ALA A 495 -17.23 -8.99 28.24
CA ALA A 495 -16.26 -8.14 28.92
C ALA A 495 -15.73 -7.02 28.00
N THR A 496 -15.50 -7.32 26.72
CA THR A 496 -15.10 -6.32 25.71
C THR A 496 -16.17 -5.24 25.55
N THR A 497 -17.45 -5.62 25.48
CA THR A 497 -18.57 -4.66 25.42
C THR A 497 -18.64 -3.81 26.69
N LEU A 498 -18.46 -4.40 27.89
CA LEU A 498 -18.39 -3.68 29.16
C LEU A 498 -17.23 -2.67 29.20
N LEU A 499 -16.08 -3.02 28.62
CA LEU A 499 -14.95 -2.08 28.47
C LEU A 499 -15.33 -0.87 27.59
N HIS A 500 -16.01 -1.10 26.47
CA HIS A 500 -16.49 -0.01 25.62
C HIS A 500 -17.53 0.87 26.30
N MET A 501 -18.38 0.28 27.15
CA MET A 501 -19.36 1.01 27.97
C MET A 501 -18.72 1.77 29.16
N GLY A 502 -17.42 1.64 29.40
CA GLY A 502 -16.75 2.22 30.57
C GLY A 502 -17.06 1.51 31.91
N ARG A 503 -17.71 0.35 31.88
CA ARG A 503 -17.98 -0.46 33.08
C ARG A 503 -16.76 -1.30 33.46
N LEU A 504 -15.65 -0.61 33.79
CA LEU A 504 -14.32 -1.21 33.91
C LEU A 504 -14.22 -2.27 34.99
N GLU A 505 -14.80 -2.03 36.17
CA GLU A 505 -14.76 -2.98 37.30
C GLU A 505 -15.48 -4.29 36.97
N GLN A 506 -16.64 -4.23 36.31
CA GLN A 506 -17.37 -5.42 35.89
C GLN A 506 -16.59 -6.21 34.81
N ALA A 507 -15.99 -5.51 33.87
CA ALA A 507 -15.12 -6.13 32.85
C ALA A 507 -13.89 -6.81 33.49
N ARG A 508 -13.22 -6.15 34.44
CA ARG A 508 -12.07 -6.69 35.18
C ARG A 508 -12.43 -8.00 35.89
N GLN A 509 -13.56 -8.04 36.62
CA GLN A 509 -14.00 -9.24 37.33
C GLN A 509 -14.22 -10.41 36.38
N VAL A 510 -14.96 -10.20 35.30
CA VAL A 510 -15.22 -11.23 34.29
C VAL A 510 -13.93 -11.72 33.64
N LEU A 511 -13.03 -10.80 33.24
CA LEU A 511 -11.77 -11.17 32.58
C LEU A 511 -10.82 -11.92 33.53
N ALA A 512 -10.78 -11.54 34.83
CA ALA A 512 -9.97 -12.26 35.81
C ALA A 512 -10.44 -13.71 35.96
N MET A 513 -11.76 -13.96 36.00
CA MET A 513 -12.33 -15.32 36.03
C MET A 513 -11.99 -16.11 34.74
N VAL A 514 -12.13 -15.49 33.58
CA VAL A 514 -11.82 -16.12 32.30
C VAL A 514 -10.32 -16.47 32.18
N VAL A 515 -9.42 -15.55 32.57
CA VAL A 515 -7.98 -15.79 32.59
C VAL A 515 -7.64 -16.98 33.48
N ALA A 516 -8.14 -17.00 34.72
CA ALA A 516 -7.89 -18.10 35.68
C ALA A 516 -8.40 -19.46 35.15
N ALA A 517 -9.59 -19.50 34.54
CA ALA A 517 -10.15 -20.70 33.93
C ALA A 517 -9.32 -21.17 32.72
N ARG A 518 -8.93 -20.26 31.81
CA ARG A 518 -8.12 -20.61 30.62
C ARG A 518 -6.70 -21.03 30.98
N GLU A 519 -6.10 -20.45 32.01
CA GLU A 519 -4.77 -20.87 32.49
C GLU A 519 -4.82 -22.33 32.99
N ARG A 520 -5.88 -22.71 33.72
CA ARG A 520 -6.06 -24.10 34.17
C ARG A 520 -6.32 -25.06 33.00
N LEU A 521 -7.13 -24.67 32.03
CA LEU A 521 -7.56 -25.54 30.92
C LEU A 521 -6.51 -25.69 29.80
N PHE A 522 -5.90 -24.59 29.44
CA PHE A 522 -5.03 -24.51 28.24
C PHE A 522 -3.58 -24.14 28.54
N GLY A 523 -3.31 -23.64 29.77
CA GLY A 523 -2.01 -23.12 30.16
C GLY A 523 -1.86 -21.61 29.89
N ALA A 524 -0.85 -21.03 30.55
CA ALA A 524 -0.63 -19.60 30.60
C ALA A 524 -0.22 -18.96 29.24
N GLU A 525 0.34 -19.77 28.34
CA GLU A 525 0.85 -19.31 27.02
C GLU A 525 -0.09 -19.67 25.85
N HIS A 526 -1.25 -20.24 26.11
CA HIS A 526 -2.21 -20.52 25.03
C HIS A 526 -2.74 -19.22 24.41
N GLY A 527 -2.97 -19.19 23.08
CA GLY A 527 -3.38 -17.99 22.36
C GLY A 527 -4.63 -17.31 22.95
N ASP A 528 -5.63 -18.11 23.35
CA ASP A 528 -6.86 -17.57 23.95
C ASP A 528 -6.61 -17.02 25.36
N THR A 529 -5.74 -17.64 26.15
CA THR A 529 -5.32 -17.15 27.47
C THR A 529 -4.60 -15.80 27.33
N LEU A 530 -3.68 -15.69 26.37
CA LEU A 530 -2.96 -14.44 26.10
C LEU A 530 -3.89 -13.32 25.65
N ARG A 531 -4.93 -13.65 24.86
CA ARG A 531 -5.93 -12.67 24.42
C ARG A 531 -6.73 -12.11 25.60
N SER A 532 -7.21 -12.97 26.51
CA SER A 532 -7.91 -12.54 27.73
C SER A 532 -7.02 -11.73 28.65
N LYS A 533 -5.73 -12.10 28.80
CA LYS A 533 -4.75 -11.31 29.55
C LYS A 533 -4.55 -9.92 28.97
N LEU A 534 -4.53 -9.78 27.64
CA LEU A 534 -4.48 -8.47 26.98
C LEU A 534 -5.71 -7.63 27.34
N ALA A 535 -6.92 -8.20 27.24
CA ALA A 535 -8.15 -7.49 27.58
C ALA A 535 -8.19 -7.09 29.05
N LEU A 536 -7.72 -7.97 29.95
CA LEU A 536 -7.60 -7.65 31.40
C LEU A 536 -6.59 -6.53 31.64
N ALA A 537 -5.46 -6.55 30.97
CA ALA A 537 -4.45 -5.49 31.08
C ALA A 537 -4.98 -4.13 30.57
N GLN A 538 -5.78 -4.12 29.49
CA GLN A 538 -6.46 -2.92 29.01
C GLN A 538 -7.46 -2.38 30.04
N ALA A 539 -8.23 -3.28 30.69
CA ALA A 539 -9.15 -2.89 31.77
C ALA A 539 -8.39 -2.22 32.93
N LEU A 540 -7.33 -2.86 33.42
CA LEU A 540 -6.47 -2.35 34.51
C LEU A 540 -5.82 -1.02 34.13
N GLY A 541 -5.30 -0.89 32.92
CA GLY A 541 -4.68 0.36 32.42
C GLY A 541 -5.69 1.52 32.42
N ARG A 542 -6.94 1.29 31.98
CA ARG A 542 -8.01 2.29 31.98
C ARG A 542 -8.52 2.63 33.39
N MET A 543 -8.35 1.71 34.36
CA MET A 543 -8.64 1.94 35.79
C MET A 543 -7.52 2.68 36.53
N GLY A 544 -6.35 2.85 35.90
CA GLY A 544 -5.17 3.42 36.53
C GLY A 544 -4.32 2.41 37.33
N GLU A 545 -4.67 1.13 37.31
CA GLU A 545 -3.89 0.04 37.93
C GLU A 545 -2.71 -0.36 37.05
N LEU A 546 -1.78 0.61 36.82
CA LEU A 546 -0.73 0.50 35.82
C LEU A 546 0.28 -0.62 36.11
N ASP A 547 0.55 -0.94 37.38
CA ASP A 547 1.50 -1.99 37.75
C ASP A 547 0.99 -3.38 37.38
N GLY A 548 -0.30 -3.63 37.61
CA GLY A 548 -0.97 -4.87 37.22
C GLY A 548 -0.99 -5.05 35.70
N ALA A 549 -1.32 -3.96 34.97
CA ALA A 549 -1.32 -3.94 33.52
C ALA A 549 0.08 -4.21 32.95
N ARG A 550 1.12 -3.54 33.47
CA ARG A 550 2.54 -3.73 33.06
C ARG A 550 2.99 -5.18 33.23
N HIS A 551 2.68 -5.78 34.39
CA HIS A 551 3.05 -7.17 34.68
C HIS A 551 2.41 -8.15 33.68
N LEU A 552 1.09 -8.01 33.44
CA LEU A 552 0.39 -8.88 32.47
C LEU A 552 0.88 -8.69 31.04
N LEU A 553 1.07 -7.45 30.59
CA LEU A 553 1.57 -7.16 29.24
C LEU A 553 3.00 -7.66 29.04
N GLY A 554 3.86 -7.54 30.05
CA GLY A 554 5.22 -8.09 30.03
C GLY A 554 5.22 -9.61 29.84
N ALA A 555 4.38 -10.32 30.58
CA ALA A 555 4.25 -11.78 30.46
C ALA A 555 3.69 -12.19 29.07
N VAL A 556 2.68 -11.47 28.56
CA VAL A 556 2.10 -11.70 27.22
C VAL A 556 3.14 -11.46 26.14
N LEU A 557 3.88 -10.34 26.22
CA LEU A 557 4.90 -9.98 25.25
C LEU A 557 6.00 -11.05 25.15
N GLN A 558 6.51 -11.54 26.29
CA GLN A 558 7.50 -12.61 26.31
C GLN A 558 6.99 -13.90 25.68
N ALA A 559 5.75 -14.29 25.99
CA ALA A 559 5.15 -15.48 25.41
C ALA A 559 4.95 -15.36 23.88
N GLN A 560 4.49 -14.20 23.43
CA GLN A 560 4.34 -13.93 21.98
C GLN A 560 5.68 -13.86 21.25
N GLN A 561 6.72 -13.26 21.83
CA GLN A 561 8.07 -13.25 21.25
C GLN A 561 8.64 -14.66 21.05
N ARG A 562 8.43 -15.57 22.03
CA ARG A 562 8.87 -16.97 21.91
C ARG A 562 8.10 -17.75 20.85
N ARG A 563 6.78 -17.52 20.71
CA ARG A 563 5.90 -18.31 19.85
C ARG A 563 5.79 -17.80 18.43
N LEU A 564 5.75 -16.49 18.26
CA LEU A 564 5.43 -15.81 17.00
C LEU A 564 6.62 -15.02 16.44
N GLY A 565 7.62 -14.74 17.29
CA GLY A 565 8.73 -13.85 16.96
C GLY A 565 8.47 -12.39 17.32
N GLY A 566 9.56 -11.61 17.35
CA GLY A 566 9.52 -10.19 17.77
C GLY A 566 8.82 -9.27 16.80
N ASP A 567 8.78 -9.64 15.53
CA ASP A 567 8.25 -8.82 14.42
C ASP A 567 6.81 -9.18 14.03
N HIS A 568 6.19 -10.14 14.72
CA HIS A 568 4.80 -10.53 14.45
C HIS A 568 3.82 -9.42 14.87
N ALA A 569 2.77 -9.20 14.08
CA ALA A 569 1.80 -8.11 14.31
C ALA A 569 1.20 -8.09 15.73
N ALA A 570 0.86 -9.26 16.28
CA ALA A 570 0.34 -9.37 17.65
C ALA A 570 1.40 -8.98 18.71
N THR A 571 2.68 -9.34 18.50
CA THR A 571 3.80 -8.97 19.38
C THR A 571 4.02 -7.46 19.37
N LEU A 572 3.97 -6.87 18.16
CA LEU A 572 4.09 -5.42 17.98
C LEU A 572 2.94 -4.67 18.66
N ALA A 573 1.69 -5.13 18.51
CA ALA A 573 0.54 -4.52 19.17
C ALA A 573 0.62 -4.58 20.72
N THR A 574 1.10 -5.71 21.26
CA THR A 574 1.30 -5.83 22.72
C THR A 574 2.42 -4.91 23.22
N ARG A 575 3.49 -4.73 22.43
CA ARG A 575 4.59 -3.81 22.78
C ARG A 575 4.12 -2.36 22.79
N ASP A 576 3.25 -1.96 21.84
CA ASP A 576 2.64 -0.62 21.85
C ASP A 576 1.84 -0.38 23.13
N LEU A 577 0.99 -1.33 23.52
CA LEU A 577 0.20 -1.22 24.74
C LEU A 577 1.08 -1.15 25.99
N LEU A 578 2.15 -1.96 26.05
CA LEU A 578 3.09 -1.93 27.15
C LEU A 578 3.82 -0.58 27.25
N ALA A 579 4.24 -0.04 26.10
CA ALA A 579 4.90 1.26 26.04
C ALA A 579 3.97 2.39 26.54
N ASP A 580 2.69 2.37 26.16
CA ASP A 580 1.70 3.35 26.62
C ASP A 580 1.47 3.24 28.15
N ILE A 581 1.43 2.03 28.73
CA ILE A 581 1.32 1.83 30.17
C ILE A 581 2.58 2.31 30.91
N VAL A 582 3.78 1.99 30.38
CA VAL A 582 5.06 2.40 30.96
C VAL A 582 5.22 3.92 30.91
N ALA A 583 4.80 4.56 29.82
CA ALA A 583 4.71 6.02 29.70
C ALA A 583 3.73 6.62 30.73
N GLY A 584 2.56 6.00 30.92
CA GLY A 584 1.57 6.39 31.92
C GLY A 584 2.08 6.32 33.37
N GLN A 585 3.04 5.44 33.67
CA GLN A 585 3.74 5.38 34.94
C GLN A 585 4.82 6.47 35.12
N GLY A 586 5.11 7.27 34.06
CA GLY A 586 6.19 8.25 34.07
C GLY A 586 7.58 7.64 33.77
N ASP A 587 7.66 6.35 33.45
CA ASP A 587 8.92 5.69 33.07
C ASP A 587 9.21 5.94 31.58
N TRP A 588 9.53 7.19 31.25
CA TRP A 588 9.84 7.62 29.89
C TRP A 588 11.10 6.95 29.31
N ALA A 589 12.01 6.47 30.19
CA ALA A 589 13.18 5.72 29.73
C ALA A 589 12.79 4.34 29.18
N GLY A 590 11.95 3.63 29.92
CA GLY A 590 11.39 2.34 29.47
C GLY A 590 10.51 2.49 28.23
N ALA A 591 9.65 3.51 28.18
CA ALA A 591 8.78 3.80 27.03
C ALA A 591 9.61 4.09 25.76
N ARG A 592 10.66 4.93 25.87
CA ARG A 592 11.60 5.21 24.78
C ARG A 592 12.18 3.92 24.19
N GLN A 593 12.73 3.04 25.03
CA GLN A 593 13.35 1.79 24.57
C GLN A 593 12.35 0.90 23.82
N LEU A 594 11.12 0.77 24.37
CA LEU A 594 10.05 0.00 23.70
C LEU A 594 9.66 0.59 22.36
N HIS A 595 9.61 1.93 22.24
CA HIS A 595 9.29 2.59 20.97
C HIS A 595 10.45 2.50 19.97
N GLU A 596 11.71 2.57 20.38
CA GLU A 596 12.88 2.35 19.52
C GLU A 596 12.86 0.92 18.93
N ASP A 597 12.64 -0.09 19.77
CA ASP A 597 12.50 -1.48 19.31
C ASP A 597 11.31 -1.65 18.37
N GLN A 598 10.22 -0.91 18.61
CA GLN A 598 9.02 -0.94 17.78
C GLN A 598 9.24 -0.31 16.40
N VAL A 599 9.91 0.86 16.37
CA VAL A 599 10.28 1.54 15.11
C VAL A 599 11.17 0.61 14.28
N ALA A 600 12.25 0.08 14.87
CA ALA A 600 13.17 -0.83 14.18
C ALA A 600 12.47 -2.09 13.62
N ALA A 601 11.53 -2.67 14.37
CA ALA A 601 10.76 -3.83 13.91
C ALA A 601 9.80 -3.48 12.76
N ARG A 602 9.09 -2.34 12.84
CA ARG A 602 8.18 -1.89 11.78
C ARG A 602 8.91 -1.44 10.53
N GLU A 603 10.08 -0.81 10.66
CA GLU A 603 10.94 -0.46 9.52
C GLU A 603 11.37 -1.72 8.74
N ARG A 604 11.79 -2.78 9.45
CA ARG A 604 12.15 -4.06 8.81
C ARG A 604 10.97 -4.72 8.10
N THR A 605 9.78 -4.68 8.70
CA THR A 605 8.63 -5.45 8.22
C THR A 605 7.75 -4.70 7.24
N ARG A 606 7.65 -3.38 7.35
CA ARG A 606 6.71 -2.54 6.60
C ARG A 606 7.36 -1.38 5.85
N GLY A 607 8.60 -1.04 6.21
CA GLY A 607 9.34 0.09 5.64
C GLY A 607 9.10 1.40 6.40
N LEU A 608 9.94 2.40 6.07
CA LEU A 608 9.92 3.74 6.69
C LEU A 608 8.63 4.51 6.41
N ASP A 609 8.06 4.31 5.22
CA ASP A 609 6.91 5.08 4.71
C ASP A 609 5.55 4.54 5.17
N HIS A 610 5.53 3.46 5.95
CA HIS A 610 4.27 2.86 6.38
C HIS A 610 3.61 3.67 7.53
N PRO A 611 2.29 3.92 7.50
CA PRO A 611 1.59 4.70 8.53
C PRO A 611 1.86 4.23 9.96
N ASP A 612 1.93 2.90 10.19
CA ASP A 612 2.22 2.37 11.52
C ASP A 612 3.66 2.66 11.98
N THR A 613 4.62 2.71 11.04
CA THR A 613 6.01 3.08 11.35
C THR A 613 6.08 4.54 11.76
N LEU A 614 5.44 5.42 11.00
CA LEU A 614 5.33 6.85 11.31
C LEU A 614 4.63 7.11 12.65
N MET A 615 3.58 6.33 12.97
CA MET A 615 2.93 6.40 14.27
C MET A 615 3.89 6.03 15.42
N SER A 616 4.72 4.98 15.27
CA SER A 616 5.72 4.60 16.26
C SER A 616 6.79 5.67 16.42
N GLN A 617 7.25 6.27 15.33
CA GLN A 617 8.22 7.38 15.36
C GLN A 617 7.64 8.60 16.08
N ARG A 618 6.36 8.93 15.88
CA ARG A 618 5.68 10.00 16.64
C ARG A 618 5.65 9.72 18.14
N LYS A 619 5.30 8.49 18.56
CA LYS A 619 5.32 8.09 19.98
C LYS A 619 6.74 8.12 20.56
N LEU A 620 7.75 7.71 19.77
CA LEU A 620 9.16 7.82 20.15
C LEU A 620 9.55 9.28 20.38
N ALA A 621 9.19 10.17 19.45
CA ALA A 621 9.47 11.59 19.59
C ALA A 621 8.82 12.18 20.85
N GLU A 622 7.58 11.77 21.20
CA GLU A 622 6.92 12.19 22.43
C GLU A 622 7.70 11.72 23.68
N ALA A 623 8.13 10.45 23.72
CA ALA A 623 8.92 9.92 24.83
C ALA A 623 10.26 10.67 25.00
N LEU A 624 10.93 11.03 23.90
CA LEU A 624 12.16 11.82 23.88
C LEU A 624 11.92 13.24 24.42
N LEU A 625 10.84 13.90 24.00
CA LEU A 625 10.44 15.22 24.52
C LEU A 625 10.23 15.21 26.03
N ARG A 626 9.49 14.21 26.54
CA ARG A 626 9.23 14.06 27.99
C ARG A 626 10.51 13.83 28.80
N ARG A 627 11.55 13.33 28.16
CA ARG A 627 12.89 13.17 28.77
C ARG A 627 13.77 14.41 28.63
N GLY A 628 13.36 15.42 27.87
CA GLY A 628 14.16 16.60 27.57
C GLY A 628 15.24 16.37 26.50
N GLU A 629 15.18 15.26 25.75
CA GLU A 629 16.11 14.94 24.65
C GLU A 629 15.65 15.63 23.36
N LEU A 630 15.67 16.98 23.36
CA LEU A 630 15.05 17.81 22.32
C LEU A 630 15.66 17.60 20.93
N ASP A 631 16.98 17.43 20.83
CA ASP A 631 17.67 17.24 19.54
C ASP A 631 17.31 15.91 18.88
N ALA A 632 17.23 14.84 19.68
CA ALA A 632 16.80 13.53 19.19
C ALA A 632 15.32 13.54 18.75
N ALA A 633 14.45 14.18 19.54
CA ALA A 633 13.04 14.34 19.21
C ALA A 633 12.84 15.11 17.90
N ARG A 634 13.57 16.23 17.73
CA ARG A 634 13.59 17.03 16.52
C ARG A 634 13.95 16.20 15.29
N SER A 635 15.06 15.44 15.38
CA SER A 635 15.51 14.60 14.26
C SER A 635 14.45 13.59 13.80
N VAL A 636 13.77 12.92 14.76
CA VAL A 636 12.69 11.98 14.45
C VAL A 636 11.48 12.69 13.84
N GLN A 637 11.12 13.87 14.36
CA GLN A 637 9.98 14.64 13.83
C GLN A 637 10.24 15.20 12.43
N GLU A 638 11.48 15.63 12.13
CA GLU A 638 11.88 16.07 10.79
C GLU A 638 11.77 14.93 9.78
N GLN A 639 12.17 13.71 10.12
CA GLN A 639 12.02 12.53 9.28
C GLN A 639 10.53 12.21 9.00
N VAL A 640 9.69 12.24 10.04
CA VAL A 640 8.24 12.01 9.88
C VAL A 640 7.61 13.08 8.99
N LEU A 641 8.00 14.34 9.19
CA LEU A 641 7.51 15.46 8.37
C LEU A 641 7.90 15.31 6.90
N GLU A 642 9.15 14.96 6.62
CA GLU A 642 9.64 14.73 5.25
C GLU A 642 8.82 13.65 4.54
N VAL A 643 8.56 12.53 5.22
CA VAL A 643 7.76 11.43 4.66
C VAL A 643 6.31 11.86 4.43
N HIS A 644 5.67 12.53 5.40
CA HIS A 644 4.29 13.02 5.23
C HIS A 644 4.18 14.04 4.10
N ALA A 645 5.11 15.00 3.99
CA ALA A 645 5.12 15.98 2.91
C ALA A 645 5.28 15.32 1.53
N ARG A 646 6.15 14.32 1.43
CA ARG A 646 6.40 13.57 0.19
C ARG A 646 5.22 12.69 -0.23
N LEU A 647 4.57 12.00 0.71
CA LEU A 647 3.50 11.02 0.40
C LEU A 647 2.11 11.65 0.30
N LEU A 648 1.82 12.61 1.17
CA LEU A 648 0.47 13.16 1.35
C LEU A 648 0.36 14.60 0.82
N GLY A 649 1.49 15.29 0.65
CA GLY A 649 1.56 16.68 0.26
C GLY A 649 1.59 17.65 1.45
N GLU A 650 1.98 18.90 1.16
CA GLU A 650 2.25 19.94 2.16
C GLU A 650 1.03 20.38 2.99
N ASP A 651 -0.15 20.31 2.40
CA ASP A 651 -1.41 20.75 3.00
C ASP A 651 -2.25 19.62 3.60
N HIS A 652 -1.76 18.36 3.61
CA HIS A 652 -2.48 17.26 4.22
C HIS A 652 -2.51 17.41 5.75
N LEU A 653 -3.61 17.01 6.40
CA LEU A 653 -3.81 17.16 7.84
C LEU A 653 -2.67 16.54 8.68
N ASP A 654 -2.20 15.34 8.32
CA ASP A 654 -1.09 14.69 9.01
C ASP A 654 0.24 15.44 8.82
N THR A 655 0.46 16.03 7.66
CA THR A 655 1.63 16.89 7.40
C THR A 655 1.57 18.15 8.26
N LEU A 656 0.40 18.79 8.36
CA LEU A 656 0.19 19.96 9.21
C LEU A 656 0.35 19.62 10.70
N HIS A 657 -0.11 18.46 11.13
CA HIS A 657 0.12 17.95 12.49
C HIS A 657 1.62 17.77 12.79
N SER A 658 2.37 17.18 11.85
CA SER A 658 3.81 16.98 12.01
C SER A 658 4.56 18.31 12.08
N LYS A 659 4.19 19.29 11.25
CA LYS A 659 4.73 20.67 11.31
C LYS A 659 4.48 21.31 12.68
N LYS A 660 3.25 21.19 13.22
CA LYS A 660 2.90 21.71 14.54
C LYS A 660 3.72 21.06 15.66
N GLN A 661 3.89 19.74 15.64
CA GLN A 661 4.69 19.03 16.63
C GLN A 661 6.15 19.48 16.61
N LEU A 662 6.73 19.61 15.41
CA LEU A 662 8.11 20.10 15.26
C LEU A 662 8.25 21.55 15.71
N ALA A 663 7.28 22.42 15.40
CA ALA A 663 7.27 23.80 15.89
C ALA A 663 7.30 23.87 17.43
N GLY A 664 6.52 23.04 18.12
CA GLY A 664 6.53 22.94 19.58
C GLY A 664 7.90 22.52 20.14
N THR A 665 8.60 21.61 19.47
CA THR A 665 9.95 21.18 19.85
C THR A 665 10.98 22.28 19.65
N LEU A 666 10.95 22.97 18.51
CA LEU A 666 11.82 24.11 18.20
C LEU A 666 11.63 25.28 19.20
N GLN A 667 10.38 25.51 19.62
CA GLN A 667 10.08 26.52 20.63
C GLN A 667 10.70 26.17 21.99
N GLN A 668 10.67 24.90 22.39
CA GLN A 668 11.34 24.41 23.62
C GLN A 668 12.88 24.49 23.52
N GLN A 669 13.44 24.34 22.30
CA GLN A 669 14.87 24.55 22.05
C GLN A 669 15.29 26.03 22.04
N GLY A 670 14.33 26.96 22.01
CA GLY A 670 14.57 28.39 21.92
C GLY A 670 14.69 28.93 20.48
N ASP A 671 14.49 28.10 19.46
CA ASP A 671 14.45 28.50 18.05
C ASP A 671 13.05 29.00 17.67
N SER A 672 12.70 30.15 18.21
CA SER A 672 11.38 30.75 18.05
C SER A 672 11.08 31.20 16.60
N GLU A 673 12.13 31.53 15.82
CA GLU A 673 11.96 31.94 14.43
C GLU A 673 11.56 30.75 13.55
N ALA A 674 12.28 29.63 13.66
CA ALA A 674 11.95 28.43 12.91
C ALA A 674 10.58 27.83 13.34
N ALA A 675 10.26 27.86 14.63
CA ALA A 675 8.96 27.44 15.15
C ALA A 675 7.82 28.24 14.52
N ARG A 676 7.98 29.56 14.45
CA ARG A 676 6.98 30.47 13.90
C ARG A 676 6.74 30.25 12.40
N LEU A 677 7.82 30.04 11.62
CA LEU A 677 7.70 29.73 10.20
C LEU A 677 6.85 28.46 9.95
N LEU A 678 7.04 27.44 10.77
CA LEU A 678 6.23 26.21 10.68
C LEU A 678 4.77 26.46 11.10
N GLU A 679 4.53 27.23 12.15
CA GLU A 679 3.17 27.58 12.56
C GLU A 679 2.42 28.37 11.49
N ASP A 680 3.09 29.34 10.84
CA ASP A 680 2.51 30.10 9.73
C ASP A 680 2.20 29.20 8.54
N ALA A 681 3.06 28.21 8.27
CA ALA A 681 2.78 27.22 7.25
C ALA A 681 1.56 26.34 7.61
N VAL A 682 1.38 25.99 8.89
CA VAL A 682 0.19 25.24 9.37
C VAL A 682 -1.07 26.10 9.22
N LEU A 683 -1.05 27.37 9.63
CA LEU A 683 -2.20 28.28 9.49
C LEU A 683 -2.60 28.42 8.03
N SER A 684 -1.63 28.71 7.16
CA SER A 684 -1.88 28.87 5.72
C SER A 684 -2.39 27.59 5.06
N GLY A 685 -1.84 26.41 5.43
CA GLY A 685 -2.29 25.11 4.93
C GLY A 685 -3.71 24.77 5.41
N SER A 686 -4.01 25.01 6.68
CA SER A 686 -5.34 24.83 7.25
C SER A 686 -6.38 25.73 6.59
N ASP A 687 -6.04 27.01 6.31
CA ASP A 687 -6.91 27.92 5.57
C ASP A 687 -7.20 27.43 4.15
N ARG A 688 -6.20 26.89 3.45
CA ARG A 688 -6.41 26.28 2.12
C ARG A 688 -7.34 25.08 2.17
N LEU A 689 -7.20 24.18 3.16
CA LEU A 689 -8.09 23.03 3.36
C LEU A 689 -9.53 23.48 3.64
N LEU A 690 -9.71 24.48 4.49
CA LEU A 690 -11.05 25.01 4.85
C LEU A 690 -11.73 25.74 3.67
N ASN A 691 -10.95 26.45 2.85
CA ASN A 691 -11.46 27.21 1.70
C ASN A 691 -11.71 26.32 0.45
N ALA A 692 -11.00 25.21 0.29
CA ALA A 692 -11.17 24.30 -0.85
C ALA A 692 -12.59 23.72 -0.95
N ARG A 693 -13.37 23.70 0.14
CA ARG A 693 -14.77 23.27 0.16
C ARG A 693 -15.75 24.29 -0.44
N GLY A 694 -15.39 25.55 -0.52
CA GLY A 694 -16.25 26.57 -1.16
C GLY A 694 -16.51 26.33 -2.64
N ALA A 695 -15.66 25.52 -3.30
CA ALA A 695 -15.70 25.25 -4.73
C ALA A 695 -16.26 23.84 -5.10
N ALA A 696 -16.29 22.87 -4.16
CA ALA A 696 -16.72 21.48 -4.42
C ALA A 696 -17.89 21.07 -3.51
N GLY A 697 -19.10 21.03 -4.05
CA GLY A 697 -20.30 20.66 -3.32
C GLY A 697 -20.28 19.26 -2.73
N LYS A 698 -20.88 19.14 -1.55
CA LYS A 698 -21.35 17.94 -0.81
C LYS A 698 -20.76 16.58 -1.19
N VAL A 699 -19.67 16.16 -0.53
CA VAL A 699 -19.26 14.73 -0.47
C VAL A 699 -18.73 14.41 0.93
N ALA A 700 -19.39 13.41 1.57
CA ALA A 700 -18.98 12.45 2.60
C ALA A 700 -18.47 12.93 3.99
N ALA A 701 -18.93 12.19 5.03
CA ALA A 701 -18.58 12.30 6.46
C ALA A 701 -17.07 12.35 6.77
N HIS A 702 -16.22 11.77 5.91
CA HIS A 702 -14.75 11.83 6.06
C HIS A 702 -14.19 13.26 5.86
N ALA A 703 -14.82 14.05 5.01
CA ALA A 703 -14.42 15.44 4.79
C ALA A 703 -14.67 16.34 6.01
N ASP A 704 -15.70 16.04 6.80
CA ASP A 704 -16.03 16.81 8.01
C ASP A 704 -14.98 16.58 9.11
N SER A 705 -14.50 15.36 9.28
CA SER A 705 -13.42 15.02 10.25
C SER A 705 -12.09 15.73 9.91
N VAL A 706 -11.70 15.79 8.63
CA VAL A 706 -10.49 16.51 8.20
C VAL A 706 -10.61 18.02 8.45
N LEU A 707 -11.78 18.59 8.21
CA LEU A 707 -12.03 20.02 8.43
C LEU A 707 -12.05 20.37 9.92
N ASP A 708 -12.61 19.50 10.76
CA ASP A 708 -12.58 19.68 12.21
C ASP A 708 -11.16 19.58 12.75
N GLY A 709 -10.34 18.65 12.22
CA GLY A 709 -8.91 18.57 12.51
C GLY A 709 -8.13 19.82 12.12
N ALA A 710 -8.38 20.37 10.93
CA ALA A 710 -7.72 21.60 10.47
C ALA A 710 -8.09 22.81 11.34
N ARG A 711 -9.35 22.89 11.76
CA ARG A 711 -9.81 23.94 12.70
C ARG A 711 -9.15 23.82 14.06
N HIS A 712 -9.12 22.63 14.61
CA HIS A 712 -8.49 22.39 15.90
C HIS A 712 -7.01 22.76 15.92
N LEU A 713 -6.30 22.53 14.80
CA LEU A 713 -4.90 22.98 14.63
C LEU A 713 -4.80 24.50 14.65
N GLN A 714 -5.66 25.21 13.92
CA GLN A 714 -5.71 26.69 13.92
C GLN A 714 -6.01 27.22 15.30
N GLU A 715 -7.05 26.74 15.98
CA GLU A 715 -7.44 27.13 17.33
C GLU A 715 -6.29 27.00 18.31
N THR A 716 -5.57 25.86 18.26
CA THR A 716 -4.48 25.59 19.19
C THR A 716 -3.30 26.55 19.01
N ILE A 717 -2.94 26.86 17.73
CA ILE A 717 -1.83 27.78 17.44
C ILE A 717 -2.24 29.20 17.81
N LEU A 718 -3.45 29.63 17.46
CA LEU A 718 -3.95 30.96 17.75
C LEU A 718 -4.11 31.21 19.25
N ALA A 719 -4.59 30.21 20.02
CA ALA A 719 -4.67 30.29 21.46
C ALA A 719 -3.27 30.41 22.12
N GLY A 720 -2.27 29.67 21.62
CA GLY A 720 -0.89 29.80 22.05
C GLY A 720 -0.30 31.18 21.79
N ARG A 721 -0.57 31.77 20.63
CA ARG A 721 -0.08 33.12 20.27
C ARG A 721 -0.83 34.23 20.99
N ALA A 722 -2.12 34.07 21.31
CA ALA A 722 -2.92 35.07 22.02
C ALA A 722 -2.40 35.43 23.42
N GLY A 723 -1.70 34.50 24.06
CA GLY A 723 -1.04 34.73 25.36
C GLY A 723 0.29 35.47 25.29
N GLY A 724 0.90 35.69 24.12
CA GLY A 724 2.24 36.25 23.93
C GLY A 724 2.25 37.63 23.22
N HIS A 725 3.49 38.12 22.93
CA HIS A 725 3.69 39.37 22.18
C HIS A 725 3.22 39.30 20.72
N ASP A 726 3.05 38.13 20.18
CA ASP A 726 2.69 37.85 18.79
C ASP A 726 1.17 38.00 18.50
N ALA A 727 0.37 38.24 19.51
CA ALA A 727 -1.10 38.29 19.39
C ALA A 727 -1.62 39.48 18.54
N THR A 728 -0.78 40.49 18.28
CA THR A 728 -1.15 41.69 17.50
C THR A 728 -0.70 41.63 16.03
N GLU A 729 -0.09 40.54 15.59
CA GLU A 729 0.38 40.41 14.21
C GLU A 729 -0.78 40.33 13.21
N PRO A 730 -0.60 41.00 12.04
CA PRO A 730 -1.65 41.06 11.04
C PRO A 730 -2.15 39.73 10.54
N GLU A 731 -1.27 38.73 10.42
CA GLU A 731 -1.63 37.40 9.94
C GLU A 731 -2.41 36.60 11.00
N THR A 732 -1.98 36.66 12.27
CA THR A 732 -2.67 36.04 13.41
C THR A 732 -4.07 36.58 13.58
N LEU A 733 -4.20 37.92 13.57
CA LEU A 733 -5.49 38.60 13.66
C LEU A 733 -6.38 38.33 12.45
N GLY A 734 -5.81 38.25 11.26
CA GLY A 734 -6.52 37.92 10.03
C GLY A 734 -7.15 36.51 10.09
N SER A 735 -6.38 35.54 10.58
CA SER A 735 -6.84 34.14 10.74
C SER A 735 -7.91 34.01 11.82
N MET A 736 -7.75 34.68 12.99
CA MET A 736 -8.76 34.71 14.04
C MET A 736 -10.10 35.31 13.56
N ILE A 737 -10.06 36.41 12.77
CA ILE A 737 -11.25 37.04 12.20
C ILE A 737 -11.95 36.10 11.20
N ALA A 738 -11.20 35.44 10.32
CA ALA A 738 -11.75 34.48 9.36
C ALA A 738 -12.39 33.28 10.06
N MET A 739 -11.77 32.79 11.10
CA MET A 739 -12.27 31.68 11.91
C MET A 739 -13.55 32.04 12.65
N LEU A 740 -13.60 33.17 13.32
CA LEU A 740 -14.82 33.69 13.96
C LEU A 740 -15.95 33.86 12.94
N GLN A 741 -15.65 34.37 11.76
CA GLN A 741 -16.62 34.47 10.67
C GLN A 741 -17.17 33.09 10.28
N GLY A 742 -16.34 32.10 10.11
CA GLY A 742 -16.73 30.72 9.79
C GLY A 742 -17.57 30.04 10.88
N MET A 743 -17.30 30.31 12.15
CA MET A 743 -18.10 29.82 13.28
C MET A 743 -19.49 30.48 13.31
N ILE A 744 -19.57 31.78 13.04
CA ILE A 744 -20.85 32.51 12.95
C ILE A 744 -21.72 31.97 11.81
N GLU A 745 -21.15 31.69 10.66
CA GLU A 745 -21.88 31.14 9.50
C GLU A 745 -22.44 29.73 9.74
N ARG A 746 -21.89 29.00 10.74
CA ARG A 746 -22.30 27.65 11.12
C ARG A 746 -23.14 27.61 12.41
N GLU A 747 -23.48 28.75 12.95
CA GLU A 747 -24.26 28.85 14.20
C GLU A 747 -23.59 28.24 15.43
N GLN A 748 -22.23 28.12 15.44
CA GLN A 748 -21.42 27.54 16.53
C GLN A 748 -21.09 28.60 17.61
N TYR A 749 -22.11 29.26 18.16
CA TYR A 749 -21.93 30.44 19.03
C TYR A 749 -21.25 30.17 20.36
N VAL A 750 -21.44 28.97 20.95
CA VAL A 750 -20.84 28.63 22.25
C VAL A 750 -19.31 28.47 22.10
N GLN A 751 -18.88 27.83 21.02
CA GLN A 751 -17.45 27.63 20.69
C GLN A 751 -16.80 28.94 20.22
N ALA A 752 -17.54 29.78 19.55
CA ALA A 752 -17.08 31.10 19.09
C ALA A 752 -16.85 32.08 20.28
N GLY A 753 -17.45 31.85 21.44
CA GLY A 753 -17.37 32.77 22.59
C GLY A 753 -15.92 32.94 23.10
N GLU A 754 -15.19 31.87 23.31
CA GLU A 754 -13.79 31.94 23.79
C GLU A 754 -12.88 32.63 22.76
N LEU A 755 -13.04 32.32 21.47
CA LEU A 755 -12.28 32.97 20.39
C LEU A 755 -12.64 34.46 20.28
N ALA A 756 -13.90 34.81 20.46
CA ALA A 756 -14.37 36.20 20.41
C ALA A 756 -13.75 37.04 21.53
N GLU A 757 -13.69 36.53 22.76
CA GLU A 757 -13.06 37.25 23.89
C GLU A 757 -11.55 37.44 23.65
N HIS A 758 -10.86 36.42 23.14
CA HIS A 758 -9.44 36.53 22.78
C HIS A 758 -9.20 37.54 21.66
N LEU A 759 -10.03 37.48 20.61
CA LEU A 759 -9.93 38.42 19.49
C LEU A 759 -10.22 39.86 19.94
N ARG A 760 -11.22 40.04 20.81
CA ARG A 760 -11.54 41.33 21.41
C ARG A 760 -10.32 41.92 22.16
N ALA A 761 -9.73 41.13 23.04
CA ALA A 761 -8.55 41.50 23.84
C ALA A 761 -7.34 41.89 22.93
N CYS A 762 -7.14 41.14 21.83
CA CYS A 762 -6.07 41.42 20.88
C CYS A 762 -6.33 42.71 20.04
N LEU A 763 -7.54 42.91 19.59
CA LEU A 763 -7.92 44.12 18.79
C LEU A 763 -7.80 45.43 19.55
N LEU A 764 -7.88 45.43 20.87
CA LEU A 764 -7.74 46.59 21.75
C LEU A 764 -6.29 46.98 22.03
N ARG A 765 -5.31 46.13 21.74
CA ARG A 765 -3.89 46.42 21.96
C ARG A 765 -3.37 47.49 21.01
N PRO A 766 -2.42 48.37 21.45
CA PRO A 766 -1.74 49.30 20.57
C PRO A 766 -0.94 48.62 19.46
N GLY A 767 -0.89 49.22 18.26
CA GLY A 767 -0.15 48.69 17.11
C GLY A 767 -0.98 47.85 16.12
N VAL A 768 -2.23 47.52 16.41
CA VAL A 768 -3.10 46.77 15.49
C VAL A 768 -3.48 47.61 14.28
N PRO A 769 -3.28 47.11 13.02
CA PRO A 769 -3.66 47.84 11.82
C PRO A 769 -5.15 48.20 11.78
N GLY A 770 -5.48 49.46 11.53
CA GLY A 770 -6.86 49.97 11.60
C GLY A 770 -7.87 49.22 10.70
N LYS A 771 -7.44 48.68 9.55
CA LYS A 771 -8.29 47.87 8.68
C LYS A 771 -8.68 46.54 9.32
N LEU A 772 -7.75 45.89 10.00
CA LEU A 772 -7.98 44.61 10.68
C LEU A 772 -8.84 44.81 11.95
N ARG A 773 -8.54 45.88 12.73
CA ARG A 773 -9.34 46.22 13.89
C ARG A 773 -10.80 46.44 13.49
N LYS A 774 -11.06 47.23 12.46
CA LYS A 774 -12.42 47.49 11.93
C LYS A 774 -13.13 46.20 11.47
N ARG A 775 -12.39 45.29 10.79
CA ARG A 775 -12.94 44.03 10.31
C ARG A 775 -13.25 43.06 11.48
N GLY A 776 -12.35 42.94 12.46
CA GLY A 776 -12.55 42.11 13.65
C GLY A 776 -13.72 42.61 14.50
N MET A 777 -13.80 43.92 14.79
CA MET A 777 -14.91 44.51 15.52
C MET A 777 -16.27 44.28 14.84
N ALA A 778 -16.30 44.34 13.49
CA ALA A 778 -17.54 44.07 12.75
C ALA A 778 -18.01 42.60 12.93
N GLN A 779 -17.09 41.63 12.98
CA GLN A 779 -17.48 40.24 13.21
C GLN A 779 -17.90 39.97 14.66
N LEU A 780 -17.25 40.58 15.64
CA LEU A 780 -17.67 40.54 17.04
C LEU A 780 -19.08 41.11 17.25
N LYS A 781 -19.36 42.29 16.66
CA LYS A 781 -20.70 42.88 16.67
C LYS A 781 -21.74 41.94 16.05
N ARG A 782 -21.41 41.32 14.93
CA ARG A 782 -22.30 40.39 14.24
C ARG A 782 -22.61 39.17 15.13
N MET A 783 -21.60 38.59 15.80
CA MET A 783 -21.73 37.44 16.68
C MET A 783 -22.63 37.76 17.89
N TYR A 784 -22.28 38.80 18.66
CA TYR A 784 -23.04 39.18 19.85
C TYR A 784 -24.49 39.57 19.52
N LYS A 785 -24.72 40.20 18.36
CA LYS A 785 -26.06 40.50 17.86
C LYS A 785 -26.88 39.25 17.55
N LEU A 786 -26.28 38.23 16.99
CA LEU A 786 -26.91 36.93 16.66
C LEU A 786 -27.16 36.10 17.92
N GLN A 787 -26.30 36.21 18.95
CA GLN A 787 -26.51 35.59 20.26
C GLN A 787 -27.57 36.31 21.11
N GLY A 788 -27.90 37.54 20.77
CA GLY A 788 -28.77 38.39 21.60
C GLY A 788 -28.08 38.90 22.86
N ASP A 789 -26.77 38.86 22.94
CA ASP A 789 -25.94 39.37 24.06
C ASP A 789 -25.77 40.86 23.99
N LEU A 790 -26.72 41.59 24.57
CA LEU A 790 -26.76 43.02 24.56
C LEU A 790 -25.65 43.64 25.44
N ASP A 791 -25.26 42.99 26.52
CA ASP A 791 -24.25 43.46 27.47
C ASP A 791 -22.84 43.43 26.80
N ALA A 792 -22.51 42.32 26.14
CA ALA A 792 -21.27 42.19 25.35
C ALA A 792 -21.24 43.18 24.16
N LEU A 793 -22.37 43.45 23.53
CA LEU A 793 -22.47 44.39 22.44
C LEU A 793 -22.25 45.87 22.89
N LEU A 794 -22.78 46.22 24.08
CA LEU A 794 -22.57 47.55 24.71
C LEU A 794 -21.10 47.71 25.12
N ALA A 795 -20.53 46.71 25.81
CA ALA A 795 -19.13 46.72 26.21
C ALA A 795 -18.18 46.84 24.98
N LEU A 796 -18.52 46.21 23.86
CA LEU A 796 -17.72 46.33 22.61
C LEU A 796 -17.84 47.72 21.98
N GLN A 797 -18.99 48.42 22.14
CA GLN A 797 -19.15 49.79 21.68
C GLN A 797 -18.36 50.79 22.54
N GLU A 798 -18.30 50.60 23.86
CA GLU A 798 -17.50 51.38 24.79
C GLU A 798 -16.01 51.23 24.47
N ASP A 799 -15.53 49.99 24.21
CA ASP A 799 -14.15 49.69 23.79
C ASP A 799 -13.77 50.40 22.50
N GLU A 800 -14.69 50.48 21.52
CA GLU A 800 -14.47 51.15 20.23
C GLU A 800 -14.34 52.66 20.39
N VAL A 801 -15.13 53.27 21.28
CA VAL A 801 -15.05 54.69 21.64
C VAL A 801 -13.72 54.97 22.32
N GLN A 802 -13.31 54.18 23.35
CA GLN A 802 -12.04 54.37 24.04
C GLN A 802 -10.82 54.21 23.08
N ALA A 803 -10.89 53.24 22.16
CA ALA A 803 -9.83 53.06 21.15
C ALA A 803 -9.73 54.22 20.18
N LEU A 804 -10.86 54.87 19.84
CA LEU A 804 -10.89 56.06 19.00
C LEU A 804 -10.40 57.32 19.73
N GLU A 805 -10.74 57.47 21.02
CA GLU A 805 -10.27 58.56 21.88
C GLU A 805 -8.74 58.43 22.11
N GLY A 806 -8.23 57.24 22.32
CA GLY A 806 -6.79 56.99 22.42
C GLY A 806 -6.04 57.34 21.11
N ALA A 807 -6.56 56.96 19.96
CA ALA A 807 -6.00 57.28 18.65
C ALA A 807 -6.04 58.77 18.31
N LEU A 808 -7.07 59.51 18.77
CA LEU A 808 -7.20 60.95 18.62
C LEU A 808 -6.19 61.70 19.53
N SER A 809 -6.00 61.21 20.76
CA SER A 809 -5.01 61.74 21.69
C SER A 809 -3.57 61.51 21.19
N GLU A 810 -3.23 60.36 20.62
CA GLU A 810 -1.93 60.14 19.98
C GLU A 810 -1.71 60.99 18.74
N ALA A 811 -2.75 61.38 18.04
CA ALA A 811 -2.71 62.30 16.89
C ALA A 811 -2.69 63.77 17.28
N GLY A 812 -2.72 64.12 18.57
CA GLY A 812 -2.71 65.50 19.07
C GLY A 812 -4.00 66.26 18.81
N ILE A 813 -5.16 65.60 18.59
CA ILE A 813 -6.48 66.17 18.35
C ILE A 813 -7.28 66.04 19.65
N GLU A 814 -7.54 67.15 20.37
CA GLU A 814 -8.46 67.16 21.50
C GLU A 814 -9.90 66.90 21.07
N PRO A 815 -10.63 65.98 21.71
CA PRO A 815 -12.04 65.73 21.42
C PRO A 815 -12.84 66.98 21.85
N ARG A 816 -13.58 67.53 20.90
CA ARG A 816 -14.55 68.56 21.17
C ARG A 816 -15.86 68.03 21.67
#